data_a692350052a6652a1f27644cb7a3c48b
#
_entry.id   a692350052a6652a1f27644cb7a3c48b
#
_cell.length_a   1.000
_cell.length_b   1.000
_cell.length_c   1.000
_cell.angle_alpha   90.00
_cell.angle_beta   90.00
_cell.angle_gamma   90.00
#
_symmetry.space_group_name_H-M   'P 1'
#
loop_
_entity.id
_entity.type
_entity.pdbx_description
1 polymer ?
#
loop_
_entity_poly.entity_id
_entity_poly.type
_entity_poly.pdbx_seq_one_letter_code
_entity_poly.pdbx_strand_id
1 'polypeptide(L)'
;MIELNASSISESEQGENLGKMSFFGGFFEGLAGKNIPKILSIFSVFLSCFFILWIVNPEGVLFTRTTPTGGDLGAHIWGPAFLRDELIPNFRLSGWTPDWYAGFPAYHFYMVVPMLFIVFLNVGLILPVVILVAIGSSWILIQLIITKPKHWRVFSFAMCCLLLFVIPIHYGIAFKFVTVIGLLIMPFAAWKMGRLSGLEPVPSGMLSAAALAFIFDQSFNIMGGNLMSTMAGEFAFTLSIVCCLIYIGFLIKGVETGDNRALASIFLALTGLCHLLVAFFAVLVSLVAVATRPSRASFRWLSVVALLSGSISAFWVLPFWWQRAYLNDMGWEKLTSYSSYLWNRNELAADFLKNEPPLQIVIVLAVLGTLFSFMFRRRLGVVLAISAAITAFAFVYLPEGRLYNGRLLPAYYLSLYLLAALAVAEVFRLLGLLVDRNSSKDKNFGNLFEAGLGFIAVVSFIFYLAVPLRVLPGGSMQGNAYHWMGIETENLNLGRSWVLWNFSGYEEKTAEYETGGWEELVDFVVTMDDLALEHGCGRLMWEYSPKLVGYGTPMAPMLLPHWTDGCIGSMEGLYFESSVTTPFHFLMQSELSEEPSRAQRDLPYRSFDISSGVDHLQQFGVSYYASVSNLATTEALKHPSLSEMAKSGPWTIFKVENSELVESLDYQPAVMKELSHSKWLVPAVNSFMEGSGGVVKTIDGMDNWQRVTQEDAPELLPLPKVEISEITAGTDYLHFKVGQIGVPVLVKISYFPNWQVKGAYGPWRATPNLMVVVPTEEEVELNYARAKIDIVAMGITFIGLISLGLVARRKNSDDFSTAWFDTNLISQKLKETLISSESKNSQS
;
A
#
# COMPACT_ATOMS: atom_id res chain seq x y z
N MET A 1 -83.67 -30.60 21.19
CA MET A 1 -83.42 -29.18 21.43
C MET A 1 -81.94 -29.09 21.93
N ILE A 2 -80.97 -29.12 21.04
CA ILE A 2 -79.60 -28.71 21.15
C ILE A 2 -78.93 -29.13 19.81
N GLU A 3 -79.23 -28.46 18.76
CA GLU A 3 -78.45 -28.41 17.50
C GLU A 3 -78.60 -26.98 16.97
N LEU A 4 -77.66 -26.14 17.34
CA LEU A 4 -77.48 -24.84 16.72
C LEU A 4 -76.42 -24.08 17.54
N ASN A 5 -75.10 -24.37 17.39
CA ASN A 5 -74.02 -23.39 17.73
C ASN A 5 -72.61 -23.90 17.37
N ALA A 6 -72.48 -24.80 16.36
CA ALA A 6 -71.19 -25.28 15.97
C ALA A 6 -70.68 -24.66 14.61
N SER A 7 -71.53 -23.86 13.93
CA SER A 7 -71.24 -23.34 12.59
C SER A 7 -70.71 -21.86 12.58
N SER A 8 -70.88 -21.13 13.68
CA SER A 8 -70.47 -19.70 13.72
C SER A 8 -69.01 -19.42 14.24
N ILE A 9 -68.39 -20.44 14.89
CA ILE A 9 -66.99 -20.26 15.39
C ILE A 9 -65.96 -20.63 14.32
N SER A 10 -66.31 -21.52 13.37
CA SER A 10 -65.37 -21.89 12.31
C SER A 10 -65.24 -20.86 11.16
N GLU A 11 -66.28 -20.06 10.91
CA GLU A 11 -66.24 -19.02 9.86
C GLU A 11 -65.51 -17.72 10.32
N SER A 12 -65.60 -17.40 11.63
CA SER A 12 -64.84 -16.21 12.13
C SER A 12 -63.35 -16.46 12.23
N GLU A 13 -62.91 -17.67 12.61
CA GLU A 13 -61.48 -18.00 12.65
C GLU A 13 -60.86 -18.21 11.25
N GLN A 14 -61.62 -18.77 10.30
CA GLN A 14 -61.19 -18.86 8.93
C GLN A 14 -61.19 -17.51 8.21
N GLY A 15 -62.12 -16.61 8.51
CA GLY A 15 -62.13 -15.23 8.01
C GLY A 15 -60.99 -14.37 8.54
N GLU A 16 -60.65 -14.53 9.84
CA GLU A 16 -59.58 -13.82 10.46
C GLU A 16 -58.17 -14.31 10.03
N ASN A 17 -57.99 -15.61 9.83
CA ASN A 17 -56.77 -16.18 9.27
C ASN A 17 -56.58 -15.87 7.75
N LEU A 18 -57.64 -15.84 6.96
CA LEU A 18 -57.58 -15.38 5.57
C LEU A 18 -57.35 -13.89 5.47
N GLY A 19 -57.91 -13.06 6.41
CA GLY A 19 -57.63 -11.64 6.49
C GLY A 19 -56.18 -11.34 6.91
N LYS A 20 -55.65 -12.09 7.86
CA LYS A 20 -54.23 -11.97 8.29
C LYS A 20 -53.29 -12.45 7.19
N MET A 21 -53.60 -13.55 6.47
CA MET A 21 -52.77 -13.94 5.33
C MET A 21 -52.84 -12.96 4.17
N SER A 22 -53.99 -12.32 3.91
CA SER A 22 -54.09 -11.28 2.89
C SER A 22 -53.45 -9.96 3.31
N PHE A 23 -53.46 -9.62 4.61
CA PHE A 23 -52.79 -8.45 5.14
C PHE A 23 -51.25 -8.62 5.11
N PHE A 24 -50.73 -9.78 5.48
CA PHE A 24 -49.33 -10.11 5.32
C PHE A 24 -48.96 -10.20 3.84
N GLY A 25 -49.81 -10.82 2.99
CA GLY A 25 -49.63 -10.84 1.53
C GLY A 25 -49.55 -9.46 0.93
N GLY A 26 -50.50 -8.56 1.20
CA GLY A 26 -50.51 -7.20 0.71
C GLY A 26 -49.41 -6.31 1.30
N PHE A 27 -48.97 -6.56 2.55
CA PHE A 27 -47.81 -5.89 3.14
C PHE A 27 -46.49 -6.33 2.46
N PHE A 28 -46.36 -7.61 2.18
CA PHE A 28 -45.23 -8.12 1.41
C PHE A 28 -45.30 -7.77 -0.09
N GLU A 29 -46.44 -7.71 -0.72
CA GLU A 29 -46.65 -7.25 -2.10
C GLU A 29 -46.31 -5.75 -2.23
N GLY A 30 -46.64 -4.91 -1.28
CA GLY A 30 -46.29 -3.48 -1.29
C GLY A 30 -44.79 -3.21 -1.07
N LEU A 31 -44.15 -4.02 -0.26
CA LEU A 31 -42.67 -3.97 0.00
C LEU A 31 -41.89 -4.73 -1.09
N ALA A 32 -42.44 -5.77 -1.68
CA ALA A 32 -41.77 -6.74 -2.53
C ALA A 32 -41.34 -6.17 -3.88
N GLY A 33 -42.11 -5.27 -4.51
CA GLY A 33 -41.92 -4.94 -5.91
C GLY A 33 -40.67 -4.09 -6.22
N LYS A 34 -40.19 -3.23 -5.32
CA LYS A 34 -39.11 -2.29 -5.61
C LYS A 34 -37.93 -2.26 -4.60
N ASN A 35 -38.15 -2.69 -3.37
CA ASN A 35 -37.19 -2.54 -2.29
C ASN A 35 -36.39 -3.81 -1.98
N ILE A 36 -36.93 -5.00 -2.17
CA ILE A 36 -36.24 -6.27 -1.83
C ILE A 36 -34.92 -6.46 -2.60
N PRO A 37 -34.85 -6.30 -3.93
CA PRO A 37 -33.57 -6.43 -4.64
C PRO A 37 -32.48 -5.50 -4.07
N LYS A 38 -32.86 -4.29 -3.67
CA LYS A 38 -31.94 -3.34 -3.07
C LYS A 38 -31.52 -3.74 -1.65
N ILE A 39 -32.45 -4.25 -0.86
CA ILE A 39 -32.19 -4.74 0.50
C ILE A 39 -31.25 -5.95 0.44
N LEU A 40 -31.52 -6.95 -0.40
CA LEU A 40 -30.68 -8.13 -0.57
C LEU A 40 -29.28 -7.75 -1.09
N SER A 41 -29.19 -6.81 -2.02
CA SER A 41 -27.91 -6.29 -2.49
C SER A 41 -27.09 -5.63 -1.36
N ILE A 42 -27.69 -4.81 -0.53
CA ILE A 42 -27.04 -4.20 0.64
C ILE A 42 -26.64 -5.27 1.65
N PHE A 43 -27.49 -6.26 1.86
CA PHE A 43 -27.22 -7.35 2.80
C PHE A 43 -26.08 -8.25 2.31
N SER A 44 -25.98 -8.50 0.98
CA SER A 44 -24.81 -9.15 0.39
C SER A 44 -23.50 -8.43 0.70
N VAL A 45 -23.48 -7.10 0.58
CA VAL A 45 -22.29 -6.28 0.96
C VAL A 45 -21.99 -6.40 2.44
N PHE A 46 -23.02 -6.29 3.29
CA PHE A 46 -22.84 -6.40 4.74
C PHE A 46 -22.25 -7.77 5.13
N LEU A 47 -22.78 -8.86 4.59
CA LEU A 47 -22.26 -10.21 4.83
C LEU A 47 -20.81 -10.36 4.34
N SER A 48 -20.48 -9.79 3.19
CA SER A 48 -19.11 -9.81 2.65
C SER A 48 -18.14 -9.07 3.56
N CYS A 49 -18.49 -7.87 4.01
CA CYS A 49 -17.67 -7.10 4.96
C CYS A 49 -17.54 -7.81 6.31
N PHE A 50 -18.66 -8.37 6.83
CA PHE A 50 -18.66 -9.11 8.07
C PHE A 50 -17.80 -10.38 8.00
N PHE A 51 -17.86 -11.10 6.88
CA PHE A 51 -17.02 -12.27 6.66
C PHE A 51 -15.53 -11.92 6.71
N ILE A 52 -15.12 -10.82 6.05
CA ILE A 52 -13.74 -10.36 6.11
C ILE A 52 -13.37 -10.01 7.55
N LEU A 53 -14.22 -9.27 8.28
CA LEU A 53 -13.96 -8.92 9.68
C LEU A 53 -13.75 -10.17 10.53
N TRP A 54 -14.54 -11.22 10.30
CA TRP A 54 -14.39 -12.49 11.00
C TRP A 54 -13.06 -13.17 10.70
N ILE A 55 -12.59 -13.12 9.45
CA ILE A 55 -11.31 -13.72 9.06
C ILE A 55 -10.11 -12.93 9.59
N VAL A 56 -10.16 -11.58 9.55
CA VAL A 56 -9.04 -10.73 10.00
C VAL A 56 -9.01 -10.48 11.50
N ASN A 57 -9.94 -11.05 12.24
CA ASN A 57 -9.98 -10.96 13.70
C ASN A 57 -10.07 -12.35 14.37
N PRO A 58 -9.19 -13.32 14.02
CA PRO A 58 -9.12 -14.58 14.74
C PRO A 58 -8.79 -14.29 16.22
N GLU A 59 -9.49 -14.95 17.13
CA GLU A 59 -9.24 -14.85 18.57
C GLU A 59 -9.24 -13.42 19.15
N GLY A 60 -9.74 -12.45 18.38
CA GLY A 60 -9.80 -11.05 18.83
C GLY A 60 -8.51 -10.26 18.63
N VAL A 61 -7.52 -10.79 17.91
CA VAL A 61 -6.16 -10.18 17.74
C VAL A 61 -6.18 -8.77 17.15
N LEU A 62 -7.21 -8.41 16.38
CA LEU A 62 -7.36 -7.04 15.86
C LEU A 62 -7.46 -5.98 16.97
N PHE A 63 -8.00 -6.34 18.12
CA PHE A 63 -8.23 -5.45 19.25
C PHE A 63 -7.23 -5.64 20.41
N THR A 64 -6.24 -6.51 20.26
CA THR A 64 -5.12 -6.62 21.21
C THR A 64 -4.17 -5.43 21.06
N ARG A 65 -3.49 -5.07 22.16
CA ARG A 65 -2.54 -3.94 22.16
C ARG A 65 -1.16 -4.29 21.61
N THR A 66 -0.97 -5.52 21.17
CA THR A 66 0.30 -6.02 20.67
C THR A 66 0.77 -5.27 19.41
N THR A 67 2.08 -5.18 19.24
CA THR A 67 2.75 -4.52 18.12
C THR A 67 2.78 -5.47 16.91
N PRO A 68 2.14 -5.14 15.78
CA PRO A 68 2.11 -6.04 14.60
C PRO A 68 3.50 -6.45 14.11
N THR A 69 3.61 -7.69 13.62
CA THR A 69 4.84 -8.29 13.08
C THR A 69 4.61 -8.82 11.66
N GLY A 70 5.57 -9.60 11.15
CA GLY A 70 5.47 -10.36 9.92
C GLY A 70 6.00 -9.64 8.70
N GLY A 71 7.08 -10.14 8.10
CA GLY A 71 7.72 -9.59 6.91
C GLY A 71 7.91 -8.07 7.01
N ASP A 72 7.61 -7.37 5.93
CA ASP A 72 7.69 -5.90 5.89
C ASP A 72 6.63 -5.22 6.79
N LEU A 73 5.52 -5.90 7.11
CA LEU A 73 4.48 -5.31 7.97
C LEU A 73 5.05 -4.94 9.35
N GLY A 74 5.86 -5.84 9.92
CA GLY A 74 6.50 -5.60 11.20
C GLY A 74 7.48 -4.41 11.18
N ALA A 75 8.16 -4.18 10.06
CA ALA A 75 9.07 -3.07 9.87
C ALA A 75 8.35 -1.73 9.67
N HIS A 76 7.15 -1.74 9.11
CA HIS A 76 6.34 -0.53 8.93
C HIS A 76 5.93 0.17 10.23
N ILE A 77 6.11 -0.47 11.39
CA ILE A 77 5.83 0.12 12.71
C ILE A 77 6.62 1.42 12.93
N TRP A 78 7.86 1.48 12.50
CA TRP A 78 8.70 2.67 12.63
C TRP A 78 8.07 3.91 11.99
N GLY A 79 7.57 3.79 10.77
CA GLY A 79 7.20 4.94 9.95
C GLY A 79 6.11 5.86 10.54
N PRO A 80 4.91 5.36 10.95
CA PRO A 80 3.91 6.21 11.58
C PRO A 80 4.35 6.79 12.92
N ALA A 81 5.21 6.08 13.68
CA ALA A 81 5.78 6.60 14.92
C ALA A 81 6.68 7.80 14.62
N PHE A 82 7.63 7.67 13.70
CA PHE A 82 8.50 8.78 13.27
C PHE A 82 7.68 9.97 12.72
N LEU A 83 6.63 9.71 11.97
CA LEU A 83 5.72 10.76 11.48
C LEU A 83 5.01 11.50 12.62
N ARG A 84 4.57 10.77 13.67
CA ARG A 84 3.89 11.30 14.86
C ARG A 84 4.84 12.14 15.72
N ASP A 85 6.03 11.61 15.99
CA ASP A 85 6.93 12.13 17.02
C ASP A 85 7.89 13.20 16.49
N GLU A 86 8.33 13.06 15.22
CA GLU A 86 9.33 13.95 14.64
C GLU A 86 8.78 14.90 13.56
N LEU A 87 7.98 14.41 12.63
CA LEU A 87 7.61 15.23 11.48
C LEU A 87 6.40 16.15 11.74
N ILE A 88 5.30 15.62 12.27
CA ILE A 88 4.08 16.41 12.51
C ILE A 88 4.29 17.55 13.50
N PRO A 89 5.02 17.39 14.62
CA PRO A 89 5.30 18.50 15.53
C PRO A 89 6.05 19.67 14.85
N ASN A 90 6.86 19.38 13.84
CA ASN A 90 7.59 20.33 13.02
C ASN A 90 6.83 20.81 11.77
N PHE A 91 5.50 20.54 11.68
CA PHE A 91 4.65 20.86 10.52
C PHE A 91 5.20 20.32 9.20
N ARG A 92 5.76 19.09 9.21
CA ARG A 92 6.30 18.39 8.05
C ARG A 92 5.54 17.08 7.83
N LEU A 93 5.41 16.66 6.57
CA LEU A 93 4.91 15.34 6.16
C LEU A 93 6.02 14.48 5.53
N SER A 94 7.15 15.08 5.25
CA SER A 94 8.39 14.43 4.83
C SER A 94 9.58 15.18 5.42
N GLY A 95 10.67 14.49 5.71
CA GLY A 95 11.85 15.10 6.31
C GLY A 95 13.00 14.10 6.38
N TRP A 96 14.14 14.57 6.90
CA TRP A 96 15.29 13.72 7.10
C TRP A 96 15.13 12.85 8.35
N THR A 97 15.70 11.66 8.31
CA THR A 97 15.89 10.79 9.46
C THR A 97 17.27 10.12 9.40
N PRO A 98 18.01 10.03 10.52
CA PRO A 98 19.24 9.25 10.63
C PRO A 98 18.99 7.76 10.88
N ASP A 99 17.75 7.35 11.13
CA ASP A 99 17.37 6.05 11.68
C ASP A 99 17.79 4.87 10.80
N TRP A 100 17.75 5.04 9.46
CA TRP A 100 18.10 3.99 8.50
C TRP A 100 19.12 4.48 7.45
N TYR A 101 19.96 3.59 6.92
CA TYR A 101 20.84 3.82 5.73
C TYR A 101 21.87 4.94 5.87
N ALA A 102 22.38 5.24 7.04
CA ALA A 102 23.14 6.46 7.29
C ALA A 102 22.36 7.76 7.01
N GLY A 103 21.04 7.69 7.11
CA GLY A 103 20.07 8.75 6.89
C GLY A 103 19.44 8.72 5.50
N PHE A 104 18.15 9.10 5.45
CA PHE A 104 17.38 9.19 4.21
C PHE A 104 16.18 10.15 4.34
N PRO A 105 15.60 10.63 3.22
CA PRO A 105 14.44 11.53 3.24
C PRO A 105 13.14 10.75 3.45
N ALA A 106 12.73 10.54 4.70
CA ALA A 106 11.51 9.83 5.06
C ALA A 106 10.27 10.47 4.38
N TYR A 107 9.39 9.64 3.83
CA TYR A 107 8.16 10.02 3.12
C TYR A 107 8.31 10.94 1.91
N HIS A 108 9.53 11.23 1.49
CA HIS A 108 9.75 11.98 0.26
C HIS A 108 9.39 11.13 -0.98
N PHE A 109 9.77 9.86 -0.95
CA PHE A 109 9.51 8.88 -2.01
C PHE A 109 8.52 7.77 -1.60
N TYR A 110 7.96 7.85 -0.40
CA TYR A 110 7.03 6.84 0.12
C TYR A 110 5.67 7.45 0.48
N MET A 111 4.61 6.63 0.46
CA MET A 111 3.23 7.06 0.63
C MET A 111 2.93 7.45 2.08
N VAL A 112 2.61 8.71 2.32
CA VAL A 112 2.37 9.24 3.67
C VAL A 112 0.92 9.07 4.15
N VAL A 113 -0.06 9.02 3.24
CA VAL A 113 -1.50 9.06 3.62
C VAL A 113 -1.93 7.87 4.47
N PRO A 114 -1.60 6.59 4.17
CA PRO A 114 -1.94 5.48 5.05
C PRO A 114 -1.36 5.63 6.46
N MET A 115 -0.14 6.16 6.57
CA MET A 115 0.55 6.38 7.84
C MET A 115 -0.13 7.50 8.66
N LEU A 116 -0.58 8.57 7.99
CA LEU A 116 -1.39 9.61 8.62
C LEU A 116 -2.67 9.08 9.24
N PHE A 117 -3.35 8.10 8.62
CA PHE A 117 -4.51 7.47 9.23
C PHE A 117 -4.16 6.76 10.53
N ILE A 118 -3.02 6.06 10.61
CA ILE A 118 -2.56 5.42 11.84
C ILE A 118 -2.31 6.47 12.91
N VAL A 119 -1.58 7.54 12.57
CA VAL A 119 -1.27 8.62 13.51
C VAL A 119 -2.53 9.30 14.04
N PHE A 120 -3.47 9.66 13.15
CA PHE A 120 -4.72 10.32 13.58
C PHE A 120 -5.58 9.44 14.48
N LEU A 121 -5.64 8.13 14.24
CA LEU A 121 -6.33 7.20 15.12
C LEU A 121 -5.60 7.05 16.47
N ASN A 122 -4.27 7.06 16.46
CA ASN A 122 -3.46 6.90 17.67
C ASN A 122 -3.49 8.14 18.56
N VAL A 123 -3.26 9.32 17.99
CA VAL A 123 -3.17 10.59 18.76
C VAL A 123 -4.55 11.14 19.09
N GLY A 124 -5.54 10.87 18.23
CA GLY A 124 -6.84 11.54 18.26
C GLY A 124 -6.73 12.99 17.77
N LEU A 125 -7.86 13.69 17.73
CA LEU A 125 -7.88 15.11 17.41
C LEU A 125 -7.50 15.93 18.64
N ILE A 126 -6.52 16.82 18.50
CA ILE A 126 -6.10 17.74 19.56
C ILE A 126 -7.31 18.58 20.03
N LEU A 127 -7.46 18.80 21.31
CA LEU A 127 -8.61 19.46 21.93
C LEU A 127 -9.08 20.75 21.21
N PRO A 128 -8.22 21.69 20.76
CA PRO A 128 -8.67 22.85 20.00
C PRO A 128 -9.33 22.48 18.65
N VAL A 129 -8.82 21.45 17.97
CA VAL A 129 -9.40 20.96 16.72
C VAL A 129 -10.74 20.26 17.00
N VAL A 130 -10.85 19.52 18.09
CA VAL A 130 -12.11 18.92 18.55
C VAL A 130 -13.16 19.99 18.83
N ILE A 131 -12.79 21.08 19.49
CA ILE A 131 -13.69 22.21 19.76
C ILE A 131 -14.13 22.89 18.45
N LEU A 132 -13.20 23.18 17.52
CA LEU A 132 -13.52 23.77 16.23
C LEU A 132 -14.44 22.85 15.39
N VAL A 133 -14.17 21.55 15.40
CA VAL A 133 -15.00 20.54 14.75
C VAL A 133 -16.39 20.46 15.41
N ALA A 134 -16.46 20.51 16.74
CA ALA A 134 -17.72 20.52 17.47
C ALA A 134 -18.54 21.78 17.17
N ILE A 135 -17.92 22.96 17.13
CA ILE A 135 -18.57 24.22 16.75
C ILE A 135 -19.03 24.19 15.29
N GLY A 136 -18.16 23.80 14.37
CA GLY A 136 -18.47 23.65 12.96
C GLY A 136 -19.58 22.64 12.70
N SER A 137 -19.55 21.51 13.39
CA SER A 137 -20.56 20.46 13.33
C SER A 137 -21.91 20.93 13.90
N SER A 138 -21.88 21.66 15.00
CA SER A 138 -23.07 22.26 15.60
C SER A 138 -23.68 23.32 14.67
N TRP A 139 -22.86 24.15 14.04
CA TRP A 139 -23.31 25.11 13.02
C TRP A 139 -23.95 24.40 11.82
N ILE A 140 -23.30 23.35 11.29
CA ILE A 140 -23.84 22.55 10.18
C ILE A 140 -25.14 21.87 10.61
N LEU A 141 -25.23 21.37 11.85
CA LEU A 141 -26.43 20.77 12.41
C LEU A 141 -27.59 21.77 12.46
N ILE A 142 -27.33 22.96 12.94
CA ILE A 142 -28.34 24.05 12.99
C ILE A 142 -28.81 24.38 11.56
N GLN A 143 -27.88 24.50 10.60
CA GLN A 143 -28.25 24.76 9.21
C GLN A 143 -29.07 23.61 8.59
N LEU A 144 -28.79 22.36 8.93
CA LEU A 144 -29.47 21.17 8.43
C LEU A 144 -30.86 20.99 9.04
N ILE A 145 -31.04 21.34 10.32
CA ILE A 145 -32.34 21.34 10.98
C ILE A 145 -33.27 22.38 10.34
N ILE A 146 -32.71 23.52 9.96
CA ILE A 146 -33.48 24.62 9.34
C ILE A 146 -33.81 24.33 7.86
N THR A 147 -32.97 23.55 7.14
CA THR A 147 -33.02 23.51 5.68
C THR A 147 -33.54 22.23 5.01
N LYS A 148 -33.55 21.06 5.55
CA LYS A 148 -34.23 19.83 5.06
C LYS A 148 -33.67 18.50 5.63
N PRO A 149 -34.52 17.45 5.85
CA PRO A 149 -34.13 16.18 6.45
C PRO A 149 -33.21 15.26 5.61
N LYS A 150 -32.99 15.60 4.33
CA LYS A 150 -32.19 14.76 3.42
C LYS A 150 -30.67 14.78 3.70
N HIS A 151 -30.19 15.83 4.35
CA HIS A 151 -28.79 16.03 4.68
C HIS A 151 -28.40 15.42 6.06
N TRP A 152 -29.38 15.10 6.87
CA TRP A 152 -29.18 14.51 8.22
C TRP A 152 -28.37 13.21 8.20
N ARG A 153 -28.55 12.35 7.19
CA ARG A 153 -27.80 11.09 7.03
C ARG A 153 -26.33 11.32 6.74
N VAL A 154 -26.01 12.31 5.88
CA VAL A 154 -24.61 12.67 5.58
C VAL A 154 -23.94 13.28 6.81
N PHE A 155 -24.65 14.13 7.54
CA PHE A 155 -24.15 14.71 8.78
C PHE A 155 -23.90 13.64 9.86
N SER A 156 -24.86 12.72 10.10
CA SER A 156 -24.68 11.64 11.06
C SER A 156 -23.50 10.74 10.70
N PHE A 157 -23.34 10.42 9.43
CA PHE A 157 -22.19 9.64 8.94
C PHE A 157 -20.86 10.39 9.16
N ALA A 158 -20.80 11.67 8.78
CA ALA A 158 -19.61 12.50 9.00
C ALA A 158 -19.29 12.63 10.50
N MET A 159 -20.30 12.79 11.36
CA MET A 159 -20.12 12.86 12.80
C MET A 159 -19.61 11.52 13.37
N CYS A 160 -20.16 10.38 12.93
CA CYS A 160 -19.63 9.06 13.32
C CYS A 160 -18.17 8.87 12.89
N CYS A 161 -17.82 9.29 11.67
CA CYS A 161 -16.44 9.24 11.22
C CYS A 161 -15.53 10.15 12.07
N LEU A 162 -15.97 11.36 12.41
CA LEU A 162 -15.21 12.28 13.27
C LEU A 162 -15.03 11.74 14.70
N LEU A 163 -16.05 11.09 15.26
CA LEU A 163 -15.98 10.47 16.59
C LEU A 163 -14.89 9.39 16.67
N LEU A 164 -14.63 8.67 15.57
CA LEU A 164 -13.52 7.70 15.50
C LEU A 164 -12.15 8.34 15.70
N PHE A 165 -11.98 9.62 15.34
CA PHE A 165 -10.72 10.36 15.50
C PHE A 165 -10.63 11.18 16.79
N VAL A 166 -11.70 11.26 17.57
CA VAL A 166 -11.72 12.04 18.83
C VAL A 166 -11.07 11.26 19.97
N ILE A 167 -11.25 9.93 20.00
CA ILE A 167 -10.75 9.07 21.06
C ILE A 167 -9.41 8.48 20.63
N PRO A 168 -8.29 8.77 21.34
CA PRO A 168 -7.02 8.13 21.05
C PRO A 168 -7.11 6.60 21.18
N ILE A 169 -6.63 5.90 20.18
CA ILE A 169 -6.60 4.44 20.14
C ILE A 169 -5.15 3.98 20.33
N HIS A 170 -4.93 2.92 21.07
CA HIS A 170 -3.59 2.35 21.26
C HIS A 170 -2.91 2.10 19.91
N TYR A 171 -1.60 2.42 19.79
CA TYR A 171 -0.85 2.42 18.55
C TYR A 171 -0.96 1.09 17.78
N GLY A 172 -0.76 -0.05 18.45
CA GLY A 172 -0.87 -1.38 17.84
C GLY A 172 -2.27 -1.64 17.27
N ILE A 173 -3.35 -1.21 17.98
CA ILE A 173 -4.74 -1.35 17.49
C ILE A 173 -4.98 -0.44 16.29
N ALA A 174 -4.54 0.82 16.35
CA ALA A 174 -4.67 1.78 15.25
C ALA A 174 -3.97 1.27 13.98
N PHE A 175 -2.76 0.74 14.14
CA PHE A 175 -1.98 0.16 13.05
C PHE A 175 -2.69 -1.05 12.42
N LYS A 176 -3.11 -2.05 13.22
CA LYS A 176 -3.85 -3.23 12.76
C LYS A 176 -5.13 -2.84 12.02
N PHE A 177 -5.88 -1.89 12.58
CA PHE A 177 -7.12 -1.43 11.98
C PHE A 177 -6.90 -0.79 10.60
N VAL A 178 -5.90 0.09 10.45
CA VAL A 178 -5.56 0.70 9.16
C VAL A 178 -5.04 -0.34 8.17
N THR A 179 -4.29 -1.32 8.63
CA THR A 179 -3.81 -2.43 7.79
C THR A 179 -4.98 -3.16 7.11
N VAL A 180 -6.07 -3.45 7.83
CA VAL A 180 -7.19 -4.26 7.29
C VAL A 180 -8.36 -3.45 6.75
N ILE A 181 -8.44 -2.14 7.01
CA ILE A 181 -9.61 -1.33 6.62
C ILE A 181 -9.84 -1.33 5.11
N GLY A 182 -8.77 -1.39 4.30
CA GLY A 182 -8.87 -1.53 2.86
C GLY A 182 -9.57 -2.82 2.45
N LEU A 183 -9.24 -3.94 3.08
CA LEU A 183 -9.92 -5.23 2.87
C LEU A 183 -11.38 -5.15 3.28
N LEU A 184 -11.66 -4.63 4.48
CA LEU A 184 -13.01 -4.52 5.05
C LEU A 184 -13.97 -3.71 4.17
N ILE A 185 -13.49 -2.63 3.58
CA ILE A 185 -14.30 -1.69 2.77
C ILE A 185 -14.35 -2.11 1.30
N MET A 186 -13.46 -2.96 0.80
CA MET A 186 -13.39 -3.32 -0.63
C MET A 186 -14.70 -3.88 -1.20
N PRO A 187 -15.47 -4.77 -0.53
CA PRO A 187 -16.78 -5.21 -1.04
C PRO A 187 -17.79 -4.06 -1.20
N PHE A 188 -17.78 -3.12 -0.26
CA PHE A 188 -18.60 -1.91 -0.35
C PHE A 188 -18.14 -1.01 -1.51
N ALA A 189 -16.83 -0.83 -1.72
CA ALA A 189 -16.28 -0.02 -2.80
C ALA A 189 -16.63 -0.62 -4.17
N ALA A 190 -16.54 -1.94 -4.35
CA ALA A 190 -16.94 -2.65 -5.55
C ALA A 190 -18.45 -2.50 -5.83
N TRP A 191 -19.28 -2.69 -4.80
CA TRP A 191 -20.73 -2.43 -4.88
C TRP A 191 -21.03 -1.00 -5.27
N LYS A 192 -20.37 -0.01 -4.62
CA LYS A 192 -20.55 1.41 -4.88
C LYS A 192 -20.13 1.80 -6.28
N MET A 193 -19.01 1.24 -6.76
CA MET A 193 -18.58 1.38 -8.15
C MET A 193 -19.67 0.94 -9.12
N GLY A 194 -20.24 -0.25 -8.91
CA GLY A 194 -21.34 -0.76 -9.72
C GLY A 194 -22.56 0.17 -9.71
N ARG A 195 -22.99 0.62 -8.52
CA ARG A 195 -24.15 1.54 -8.38
C ARG A 195 -23.90 2.90 -9.03
N LEU A 196 -22.71 3.45 -8.92
CA LEU A 196 -22.32 4.72 -9.57
C LEU A 196 -22.25 4.58 -11.08
N SER A 197 -21.81 3.42 -11.57
CA SER A 197 -21.75 3.10 -13.01
C SER A 197 -23.12 2.73 -13.63
N GLY A 198 -24.23 2.87 -12.88
CA GLY A 198 -25.58 2.62 -13.40
C GLY A 198 -26.03 1.17 -13.38
N LEU A 199 -25.28 0.25 -12.73
CA LEU A 199 -25.75 -1.13 -12.59
C LEU A 199 -26.95 -1.23 -11.62
N GLU A 200 -27.83 -2.18 -11.88
CA GLU A 200 -28.96 -2.53 -11.02
C GLU A 200 -28.46 -3.07 -9.66
N PRO A 201 -29.36 -3.20 -8.65
CA PRO A 201 -28.98 -3.69 -7.33
C PRO A 201 -28.29 -5.05 -7.33
N VAL A 202 -28.80 -6.03 -8.09
CA VAL A 202 -28.32 -7.42 -8.08
C VAL A 202 -26.90 -7.51 -8.67
N PRO A 203 -26.61 -7.04 -9.90
CA PRO A 203 -25.23 -7.02 -10.41
C PRO A 203 -24.27 -6.28 -9.46
N SER A 204 -24.72 -5.17 -8.87
CA SER A 204 -23.87 -4.43 -7.91
C SER A 204 -23.59 -5.25 -6.64
N GLY A 205 -24.56 -5.99 -6.12
CA GLY A 205 -24.38 -6.92 -5.01
C GLY A 205 -23.40 -8.06 -5.31
N MET A 206 -23.45 -8.58 -6.54
CA MET A 206 -22.52 -9.63 -6.98
C MET A 206 -21.06 -9.14 -7.06
N LEU A 207 -20.82 -7.83 -7.30
CA LEU A 207 -19.46 -7.27 -7.25
C LEU A 207 -18.82 -7.36 -5.86
N SER A 208 -19.62 -7.44 -4.78
CA SER A 208 -19.07 -7.67 -3.44
C SER A 208 -18.47 -9.08 -3.29
N ALA A 209 -19.04 -10.10 -3.95
CA ALA A 209 -18.49 -11.45 -4.01
C ALA A 209 -17.19 -11.49 -4.86
N ALA A 210 -17.14 -10.72 -5.97
CA ALA A 210 -15.91 -10.55 -6.75
C ALA A 210 -14.76 -9.97 -5.90
N ALA A 211 -15.06 -9.01 -5.01
CA ALA A 211 -14.07 -8.49 -4.07
C ALA A 211 -13.58 -9.56 -3.09
N LEU A 212 -14.46 -10.45 -2.61
CA LEU A 212 -14.04 -11.59 -1.77
C LEU A 212 -13.13 -12.55 -2.54
N ALA A 213 -13.47 -12.88 -3.80
CA ALA A 213 -12.63 -13.73 -4.63
C ALA A 213 -11.21 -13.16 -4.78
N PHE A 214 -11.11 -11.86 -5.02
CA PHE A 214 -9.83 -11.16 -5.13
C PHE A 214 -9.06 -11.14 -3.79
N ILE A 215 -9.75 -10.85 -2.68
CA ILE A 215 -9.12 -10.74 -1.34
C ILE A 215 -8.51 -12.07 -0.89
N PHE A 216 -9.21 -13.19 -1.14
CA PHE A 216 -8.78 -14.51 -0.67
C PHE A 216 -8.00 -15.34 -1.69
N ASP A 217 -7.72 -14.81 -2.87
CA ASP A 217 -6.84 -15.43 -3.86
C ASP A 217 -5.38 -15.38 -3.42
N GLN A 218 -4.74 -16.54 -3.23
CA GLN A 218 -3.36 -16.68 -2.78
C GLN A 218 -2.33 -16.69 -3.93
N SER A 219 -2.77 -16.72 -5.18
CA SER A 219 -1.88 -16.93 -6.34
C SER A 219 -0.95 -15.74 -6.64
N PHE A 220 -1.18 -14.60 -6.00
CA PHE A 220 -0.40 -13.38 -6.19
C PHE A 220 -0.08 -12.68 -4.85
N ASN A 221 0.23 -13.46 -3.82
CA ASN A 221 0.74 -12.93 -2.55
C ASN A 221 1.97 -12.05 -2.80
N ILE A 222 2.22 -11.06 -1.94
CA ILE A 222 3.27 -10.03 -2.08
C ILE A 222 3.17 -9.10 -3.31
N MET A 223 2.18 -9.26 -4.20
CA MET A 223 2.03 -8.39 -5.38
C MET A 223 1.12 -7.19 -5.14
N GLY A 224 0.33 -7.23 -4.09
CA GLY A 224 -0.56 -6.15 -3.63
C GLY A 224 -2.04 -6.50 -3.70
N GLY A 225 -2.83 -5.91 -2.80
CA GLY A 225 -4.29 -5.85 -2.85
C GLY A 225 -5.08 -7.01 -2.24
N ASN A 226 -4.55 -8.23 -2.16
CA ASN A 226 -5.18 -9.36 -1.49
C ASN A 226 -4.81 -9.44 0.01
N LEU A 227 -5.42 -10.37 0.76
CA LEU A 227 -5.17 -10.52 2.19
C LEU A 227 -3.72 -10.83 2.49
N MET A 228 -3.11 -11.78 1.77
CA MET A 228 -1.72 -12.17 2.02
C MET A 228 -0.72 -11.06 1.70
N SER A 229 -0.91 -10.33 0.58
CA SER A 229 -0.09 -9.15 0.28
C SER A 229 -0.25 -8.06 1.35
N THR A 230 -1.47 -7.87 1.86
CA THR A 230 -1.73 -6.91 2.95
C THR A 230 -0.99 -7.31 4.21
N MET A 231 -0.97 -8.59 4.56
CA MET A 231 -0.22 -9.11 5.71
C MET A 231 1.31 -9.11 5.48
N ALA A 232 1.75 -9.17 4.22
CA ALA A 232 3.17 -9.00 3.88
C ALA A 232 3.68 -7.55 3.99
N GLY A 233 2.77 -6.54 4.18
CA GLY A 233 3.13 -5.12 4.31
C GLY A 233 2.48 -4.21 3.26
N GLU A 234 1.80 -4.75 2.24
CA GLU A 234 1.22 -3.99 1.12
C GLU A 234 -0.18 -3.39 1.44
N PHE A 235 -0.45 -3.01 2.69
CA PHE A 235 -1.75 -2.48 3.10
C PHE A 235 -2.08 -1.13 2.44
N ALA A 236 -1.08 -0.33 2.12
CA ALA A 236 -1.24 0.91 1.38
C ALA A 236 -1.80 0.68 -0.03
N PHE A 237 -1.37 -0.39 -0.70
CA PHE A 237 -1.88 -0.83 -2.00
C PHE A 237 -3.37 -1.19 -1.91
N THR A 238 -3.77 -1.94 -0.89
CA THR A 238 -5.15 -2.37 -0.68
C THR A 238 -6.08 -1.18 -0.44
N LEU A 239 -5.66 -0.21 0.38
CA LEU A 239 -6.41 1.03 0.60
C LEU A 239 -6.55 1.86 -0.68
N SER A 240 -5.49 1.89 -1.49
CA SER A 240 -5.50 2.57 -2.80
C SER A 240 -6.49 1.92 -3.77
N ILE A 241 -6.60 0.57 -3.81
CA ILE A 241 -7.62 -0.13 -4.62
C ILE A 241 -9.03 0.31 -4.24
N VAL A 242 -9.33 0.45 -2.96
CA VAL A 242 -10.65 0.90 -2.50
C VAL A 242 -10.97 2.29 -3.06
N CYS A 243 -10.03 3.23 -2.96
CA CYS A 243 -10.19 4.56 -3.54
C CYS A 243 -10.35 4.50 -5.07
N CYS A 244 -9.58 3.66 -5.74
CA CYS A 244 -9.64 3.44 -7.19
C CYS A 244 -11.00 2.89 -7.64
N LEU A 245 -11.56 1.90 -6.95
CA LEU A 245 -12.90 1.35 -7.26
C LEU A 245 -14.00 2.43 -7.18
N ILE A 246 -13.96 3.24 -6.12
CA ILE A 246 -14.92 4.34 -5.97
C ILE A 246 -14.70 5.39 -7.06
N TYR A 247 -13.43 5.71 -7.37
CA TYR A 247 -13.08 6.60 -8.47
C TYR A 247 -13.62 6.10 -9.82
N ILE A 248 -13.44 4.81 -10.15
CA ILE A 248 -13.96 4.21 -11.39
C ILE A 248 -15.48 4.40 -11.50
N GLY A 249 -16.21 4.23 -10.41
CA GLY A 249 -17.65 4.49 -10.38
C GLY A 249 -18.00 5.95 -10.73
N PHE A 250 -17.29 6.93 -10.17
CA PHE A 250 -17.46 8.34 -10.50
C PHE A 250 -17.01 8.67 -11.93
N LEU A 251 -15.94 8.02 -12.41
CA LEU A 251 -15.41 8.18 -13.75
C LEU A 251 -16.45 7.75 -14.80
N ILE A 252 -17.00 6.54 -14.69
CA ILE A 252 -18.00 6.02 -15.64
C ILE A 252 -19.23 6.96 -15.66
N LYS A 253 -19.74 7.34 -14.49
CA LYS A 253 -20.84 8.30 -14.39
C LYS A 253 -20.45 9.66 -14.98
N GLY A 254 -19.28 10.16 -14.65
CA GLY A 254 -18.82 11.49 -15.06
C GLY A 254 -18.62 11.65 -16.57
N VAL A 255 -18.11 10.58 -17.24
CA VAL A 255 -17.97 10.56 -18.70
C VAL A 255 -19.35 10.58 -19.41
N GLU A 256 -20.41 10.12 -18.75
CA GLU A 256 -21.76 10.09 -19.28
C GLU A 256 -22.57 11.36 -18.96
N THR A 257 -22.44 11.89 -17.75
CA THR A 257 -23.33 12.96 -17.24
C THR A 257 -22.60 14.26 -16.90
N GLY A 258 -21.27 14.21 -16.80
CA GLY A 258 -20.47 15.36 -16.35
C GLY A 258 -20.49 15.61 -14.85
N ASP A 259 -21.18 14.79 -14.07
CA ASP A 259 -21.35 14.95 -12.64
C ASP A 259 -20.08 14.59 -11.82
N ASN A 260 -20.09 15.00 -10.55
CA ASN A 260 -19.18 14.52 -9.51
C ASN A 260 -17.67 14.79 -9.76
N ARG A 261 -17.30 15.84 -10.48
CA ARG A 261 -15.89 16.21 -10.77
C ARG A 261 -15.05 16.30 -9.49
N ALA A 262 -15.56 16.97 -8.46
CA ALA A 262 -14.84 17.15 -7.20
C ALA A 262 -14.58 15.82 -6.47
N LEU A 263 -15.59 14.96 -6.36
CA LEU A 263 -15.43 13.64 -5.72
C LEU A 263 -14.50 12.73 -6.53
N ALA A 264 -14.64 12.72 -7.85
CA ALA A 264 -13.72 11.99 -8.72
C ALA A 264 -12.26 12.46 -8.52
N SER A 265 -12.03 13.77 -8.42
CA SER A 265 -10.70 14.32 -8.17
C SER A 265 -10.13 13.91 -6.81
N ILE A 266 -10.95 13.92 -5.76
CA ILE A 266 -10.53 13.49 -4.42
C ILE A 266 -10.12 12.01 -4.44
N PHE A 267 -10.97 11.13 -4.99
CA PHE A 267 -10.68 9.70 -4.98
C PHE A 267 -9.52 9.34 -5.90
N LEU A 268 -9.31 10.04 -7.02
CA LEU A 268 -8.11 9.85 -7.85
C LEU A 268 -6.84 10.33 -7.12
N ALA A 269 -6.89 11.48 -6.44
CA ALA A 269 -5.78 11.96 -5.62
C ALA A 269 -5.44 10.99 -4.49
N LEU A 270 -6.45 10.51 -3.74
CA LEU A 270 -6.27 9.52 -2.68
C LEU A 270 -5.71 8.20 -3.21
N THR A 271 -6.14 7.76 -4.40
CA THR A 271 -5.57 6.58 -5.06
C THR A 271 -4.04 6.73 -5.22
N GLY A 272 -3.58 7.87 -5.74
CA GLY A 272 -2.14 8.12 -5.93
C GLY A 272 -1.38 8.32 -4.62
N LEU A 273 -1.96 9.04 -3.66
CA LEU A 273 -1.36 9.32 -2.36
C LEU A 273 -1.32 8.09 -1.43
N CYS A 274 -2.16 7.08 -1.67
CA CYS A 274 -2.07 5.80 -0.99
C CYS A 274 -1.10 4.84 -1.70
N HIS A 275 -1.10 4.78 -3.05
CA HIS A 275 -0.14 3.94 -3.76
C HIS A 275 -0.02 4.32 -5.24
N LEU A 276 1.21 4.64 -5.68
CA LEU A 276 1.48 5.17 -7.02
C LEU A 276 1.12 4.17 -8.15
N LEU A 277 1.37 2.87 -7.96
CA LEU A 277 1.10 1.86 -9.00
C LEU A 277 -0.40 1.69 -9.28
N VAL A 278 -1.24 1.80 -8.26
CA VAL A 278 -2.71 1.78 -8.44
C VAL A 278 -3.19 3.05 -9.15
N ALA A 279 -2.50 4.19 -8.95
CA ALA A 279 -2.81 5.40 -9.71
C ALA A 279 -2.54 5.24 -11.21
N PHE A 280 -1.49 4.51 -11.60
CA PHE A 280 -1.24 4.19 -13.02
C PHE A 280 -2.39 3.37 -13.62
N PHE A 281 -2.92 2.39 -12.86
CA PHE A 281 -4.11 1.67 -13.28
C PHE A 281 -5.34 2.58 -13.37
N ALA A 282 -5.55 3.49 -12.41
CA ALA A 282 -6.65 4.47 -12.46
C ALA A 282 -6.55 5.39 -13.68
N VAL A 283 -5.34 5.82 -14.06
CA VAL A 283 -5.09 6.61 -15.28
C VAL A 283 -5.41 5.77 -16.53
N LEU A 284 -4.94 4.53 -16.61
CA LEU A 284 -5.28 3.62 -17.71
C LEU A 284 -6.79 3.48 -17.87
N VAL A 285 -7.51 3.16 -16.79
CA VAL A 285 -8.98 3.03 -16.80
C VAL A 285 -9.65 4.34 -17.24
N SER A 286 -9.09 5.49 -16.88
CA SER A 286 -9.62 6.82 -17.28
C SER A 286 -9.51 7.04 -18.78
N LEU A 287 -8.37 6.73 -19.36
CA LEU A 287 -8.14 6.82 -20.80
C LEU A 287 -9.08 5.88 -21.58
N VAL A 288 -9.19 4.63 -21.10
CA VAL A 288 -10.11 3.63 -21.69
C VAL A 288 -11.56 4.09 -21.57
N ALA A 289 -11.99 4.61 -20.43
CA ALA A 289 -13.36 5.10 -20.23
C ALA A 289 -13.72 6.23 -21.20
N VAL A 290 -12.83 7.18 -21.40
CA VAL A 290 -13.02 8.27 -22.39
C VAL A 290 -12.95 7.71 -23.82
N ALA A 291 -12.06 6.77 -24.11
CA ALA A 291 -11.98 6.13 -25.44
C ALA A 291 -13.26 5.35 -25.81
N THR A 292 -14.00 4.81 -24.83
CA THR A 292 -15.28 4.13 -25.09
C THR A 292 -16.43 5.11 -25.42
N ARG A 293 -16.27 6.41 -25.09
CA ARG A 293 -17.24 7.48 -25.39
C ARG A 293 -16.54 8.83 -25.59
N PRO A 294 -15.74 8.98 -26.65
CA PRO A 294 -15.00 10.21 -26.89
C PRO A 294 -15.93 11.37 -27.26
N SER A 295 -15.87 12.44 -26.48
CA SER A 295 -16.55 13.70 -26.73
C SER A 295 -15.74 14.85 -26.16
N ARG A 296 -15.95 16.09 -26.64
CA ARG A 296 -15.31 17.28 -26.06
C ARG A 296 -15.65 17.42 -24.57
N ALA A 297 -16.89 17.09 -24.18
CA ALA A 297 -17.35 17.16 -22.81
C ALA A 297 -16.64 16.13 -21.93
N SER A 298 -16.48 14.87 -22.40
CA SER A 298 -15.77 13.80 -21.66
C SER A 298 -14.28 14.14 -21.45
N PHE A 299 -13.60 14.64 -22.51
CA PHE A 299 -12.21 15.09 -22.41
C PHE A 299 -12.05 16.24 -21.42
N ARG A 300 -12.92 17.26 -21.51
CA ARG A 300 -12.90 18.40 -20.58
C ARG A 300 -13.16 17.96 -19.13
N TRP A 301 -14.11 17.03 -18.93
CA TRP A 301 -14.40 16.49 -17.62
C TRP A 301 -13.16 15.81 -17.04
N LEU A 302 -12.53 14.90 -17.80
CA LEU A 302 -11.32 14.20 -17.37
C LEU A 302 -10.15 15.15 -17.12
N SER A 303 -9.96 16.17 -17.99
CA SER A 303 -8.90 17.17 -17.81
C SER A 303 -9.08 17.95 -16.49
N VAL A 304 -10.31 18.36 -16.16
CA VAL A 304 -10.60 19.03 -14.87
C VAL A 304 -10.30 18.09 -13.69
N VAL A 305 -10.74 16.83 -13.77
CA VAL A 305 -10.47 15.85 -12.71
C VAL A 305 -8.97 15.61 -12.54
N ALA A 306 -8.23 15.41 -13.63
CA ALA A 306 -6.79 15.17 -13.60
C ALA A 306 -6.01 16.37 -13.04
N LEU A 307 -6.35 17.60 -13.49
CA LEU A 307 -5.71 18.83 -13.00
C LEU A 307 -5.98 19.06 -11.51
N LEU A 308 -7.22 18.90 -11.06
CA LEU A 308 -7.56 19.03 -9.64
C LEU A 308 -6.89 17.96 -8.80
N SER A 309 -6.94 16.70 -9.24
CA SER A 309 -6.28 15.58 -8.55
C SER A 309 -4.77 15.81 -8.46
N GLY A 310 -4.12 16.17 -9.57
CA GLY A 310 -2.70 16.52 -9.61
C GLY A 310 -2.36 17.72 -8.72
N SER A 311 -3.22 18.76 -8.71
CA SER A 311 -3.00 19.91 -7.83
C SER A 311 -3.13 19.56 -6.35
N ILE A 312 -4.14 18.78 -5.96
CA ILE A 312 -4.34 18.36 -4.56
C ILE A 312 -3.18 17.51 -4.06
N SER A 313 -2.64 16.64 -4.90
CA SER A 313 -1.50 15.76 -4.56
C SER A 313 -0.13 16.38 -4.84
N ALA A 314 -0.07 17.62 -5.30
CA ALA A 314 1.15 18.29 -5.72
C ALA A 314 2.20 18.38 -4.60
N PHE A 315 1.77 18.54 -3.34
CA PHE A 315 2.67 18.62 -2.18
C PHE A 315 3.62 17.42 -2.05
N TRP A 316 3.24 16.26 -2.58
CA TRP A 316 4.02 15.05 -2.59
C TRP A 316 4.53 14.68 -3.99
N VAL A 317 3.67 14.77 -5.02
CA VAL A 317 4.00 14.32 -6.39
C VAL A 317 5.08 15.18 -7.04
N LEU A 318 5.06 16.52 -6.83
CA LEU A 318 6.04 17.40 -7.46
C LEU A 318 7.44 17.25 -6.86
N PRO A 319 7.65 17.25 -5.53
CA PRO A 319 8.95 16.97 -4.94
C PRO A 319 9.47 15.58 -5.33
N PHE A 320 8.63 14.54 -5.27
CA PHE A 320 8.93 13.20 -5.74
C PHE A 320 9.47 13.20 -7.18
N TRP A 321 8.73 13.81 -8.10
CA TRP A 321 9.13 13.85 -9.52
C TRP A 321 10.40 14.66 -9.73
N TRP A 322 10.56 15.77 -9.04
CA TRP A 322 11.71 16.67 -9.16
C TRP A 322 13.00 16.00 -8.72
N GLN A 323 12.95 15.26 -7.64
CA GLN A 323 14.11 14.62 -7.01
C GLN A 323 14.25 13.13 -7.32
N ARG A 324 13.53 12.63 -8.32
CA ARG A 324 13.56 11.21 -8.72
C ARG A 324 14.94 10.65 -9.12
N ALA A 325 15.91 11.51 -9.37
CA ALA A 325 17.30 11.12 -9.62
C ALA A 325 17.98 10.49 -8.39
N TYR A 326 17.40 10.68 -7.21
CA TYR A 326 17.84 10.13 -5.93
C TYR A 326 17.03 8.91 -5.48
N LEU A 327 16.20 8.35 -6.35
CA LEU A 327 15.56 7.04 -6.12
C LEU A 327 16.57 5.94 -6.36
N ASN A 328 16.62 4.96 -5.46
CA ASN A 328 17.31 3.71 -5.70
C ASN A 328 16.54 2.85 -6.72
N ASP A 329 17.28 2.11 -7.53
CA ASP A 329 16.74 1.13 -8.47
C ASP A 329 17.07 -0.27 -7.97
N MET A 330 16.06 -0.99 -7.48
CA MET A 330 16.22 -2.34 -6.95
C MET A 330 16.52 -3.38 -8.04
N GLY A 331 16.36 -3.03 -9.32
CA GLY A 331 16.56 -3.95 -10.43
C GLY A 331 15.62 -5.15 -10.39
N TRP A 332 14.34 -4.93 -10.03
CA TRP A 332 13.37 -6.02 -9.83
C TRP A 332 13.35 -6.98 -11.03
N GLU A 333 13.55 -8.26 -10.74
CA GLU A 333 13.50 -9.32 -11.74
C GLU A 333 12.08 -9.47 -12.29
N LYS A 334 11.99 -9.56 -13.59
CA LYS A 334 10.72 -9.73 -14.27
C LYS A 334 10.20 -11.15 -14.11
N LEU A 335 8.94 -11.30 -13.71
CA LEU A 335 8.25 -12.57 -13.78
C LEU A 335 8.09 -12.99 -15.26
N THR A 336 8.62 -14.15 -15.62
CA THR A 336 8.63 -14.69 -16.99
C THR A 336 7.66 -15.85 -17.19
N SER A 337 7.11 -16.44 -16.13
CA SER A 337 6.12 -17.52 -16.20
C SER A 337 4.73 -17.00 -16.60
N TYR A 338 4.66 -16.36 -17.78
CA TYR A 338 3.44 -15.66 -18.24
C TYR A 338 2.22 -16.55 -18.31
N SER A 339 2.37 -17.77 -18.83
CA SER A 339 1.28 -18.75 -18.94
C SER A 339 0.69 -19.09 -17.59
N SER A 340 1.56 -19.30 -16.59
CA SER A 340 1.15 -19.63 -15.21
C SER A 340 0.36 -18.51 -14.56
N TYR A 341 0.81 -17.26 -14.69
CA TYR A 341 0.11 -16.12 -14.08
C TYR A 341 -1.13 -15.67 -14.84
N LEU A 342 -1.14 -15.76 -16.18
CA LEU A 342 -2.24 -15.24 -16.98
C LEU A 342 -3.29 -16.30 -17.34
N TRP A 343 -2.93 -17.59 -17.30
CA TRP A 343 -3.79 -18.63 -17.84
C TRP A 343 -3.88 -19.90 -16.98
N ASN A 344 -2.77 -20.48 -16.53
CA ASN A 344 -2.74 -21.81 -15.92
C ASN A 344 -1.95 -21.86 -14.61
N ARG A 345 -2.57 -21.51 -13.48
CA ARG A 345 -1.95 -21.49 -12.16
C ARG A 345 -1.37 -22.83 -11.68
N ASN A 346 -1.84 -23.96 -12.24
CA ASN A 346 -1.35 -25.29 -11.85
C ASN A 346 0.13 -25.51 -12.14
N GLU A 347 0.75 -24.64 -12.94
CA GLU A 347 2.19 -24.65 -13.22
C GLU A 347 3.00 -23.86 -12.19
N LEU A 348 2.36 -23.12 -11.28
CA LEU A 348 3.05 -22.43 -10.19
C LEU A 348 3.55 -23.46 -9.16
N ALA A 349 4.82 -23.34 -8.76
CA ALA A 349 5.55 -24.35 -7.99
C ALA A 349 5.06 -24.54 -6.54
N ALA A 350 4.25 -23.67 -6.00
CA ALA A 350 3.79 -23.73 -4.62
C ALA A 350 2.61 -24.69 -4.46
N ASP A 351 2.76 -25.73 -3.64
CA ASP A 351 1.74 -26.76 -3.42
C ASP A 351 0.39 -26.20 -2.92
N PHE A 352 0.38 -25.12 -2.16
CA PHE A 352 -0.83 -24.47 -1.68
C PHE A 352 -1.65 -23.82 -2.81
N LEU A 353 -1.04 -23.53 -3.96
CA LEU A 353 -1.72 -22.94 -5.13
C LEU A 353 -2.47 -23.97 -5.96
N LYS A 354 -2.19 -25.26 -5.83
CA LYS A 354 -2.86 -26.35 -6.54
C LYS A 354 -4.37 -26.43 -6.23
N ASN A 355 -4.76 -25.85 -5.11
CA ASN A 355 -6.13 -25.90 -4.59
C ASN A 355 -6.96 -24.66 -4.91
N GLU A 356 -6.36 -23.65 -5.56
CA GLU A 356 -7.10 -22.47 -6.02
C GLU A 356 -8.02 -22.82 -7.22
N PRO A 357 -9.18 -22.13 -7.36
CA PRO A 357 -10.06 -22.34 -8.50
C PRO A 357 -9.28 -22.18 -9.82
N PRO A 358 -9.49 -23.07 -10.80
CA PRO A 358 -8.82 -22.95 -12.08
C PRO A 358 -9.06 -21.57 -12.71
N LEU A 359 -7.98 -20.84 -12.99
CA LEU A 359 -8.04 -19.50 -13.55
C LEU A 359 -8.81 -19.48 -14.89
N GLN A 360 -8.77 -20.58 -15.63
CA GLN A 360 -9.51 -20.76 -16.89
C GLN A 360 -11.02 -20.58 -16.71
N ILE A 361 -11.60 -21.05 -15.60
CA ILE A 361 -13.04 -20.87 -15.33
C ILE A 361 -13.34 -19.39 -15.14
N VAL A 362 -12.51 -18.69 -14.37
CA VAL A 362 -12.65 -17.25 -14.14
C VAL A 362 -12.52 -16.47 -15.45
N ILE A 363 -11.56 -16.83 -16.30
CA ILE A 363 -11.38 -16.20 -17.62
C ILE A 363 -12.59 -16.44 -18.53
N VAL A 364 -13.11 -17.67 -18.59
CA VAL A 364 -14.33 -17.97 -19.39
C VAL A 364 -15.49 -17.11 -18.90
N LEU A 365 -15.72 -17.04 -17.60
CA LEU A 365 -16.74 -16.18 -17.03
C LEU A 365 -16.49 -14.69 -17.33
N ALA A 366 -15.24 -14.24 -17.25
CA ALA A 366 -14.88 -12.86 -17.58
C ALA A 366 -15.12 -12.53 -19.06
N VAL A 367 -14.83 -13.45 -19.97
CA VAL A 367 -15.15 -13.31 -21.40
C VAL A 367 -16.67 -13.23 -21.59
N LEU A 368 -17.46 -14.10 -20.95
CA LEU A 368 -18.91 -14.03 -20.97
C LEU A 368 -19.42 -12.70 -20.40
N GLY A 369 -18.84 -12.23 -19.27
CA GLY A 369 -19.17 -10.94 -18.69
C GLY A 369 -18.87 -9.76 -19.63
N THR A 370 -17.78 -9.87 -20.37
CA THR A 370 -17.43 -8.88 -21.41
C THR A 370 -18.46 -8.88 -22.54
N LEU A 371 -18.82 -10.06 -23.06
CA LEU A 371 -19.84 -10.20 -24.12
C LEU A 371 -21.20 -9.66 -23.65
N PHE A 372 -21.65 -10.04 -22.46
CA PHE A 372 -22.88 -9.52 -21.89
C PHE A 372 -22.82 -8.02 -21.64
N SER A 373 -21.70 -7.51 -21.16
CA SER A 373 -21.51 -6.06 -20.97
C SER A 373 -21.63 -5.29 -22.28
N PHE A 374 -21.12 -5.84 -23.36
CA PHE A 374 -21.26 -5.26 -24.69
C PHE A 374 -22.72 -5.38 -25.19
N MET A 375 -23.35 -6.56 -25.05
CA MET A 375 -24.75 -6.82 -25.51
C MET A 375 -25.76 -5.93 -24.76
N PHE A 376 -25.58 -5.79 -23.44
CA PHE A 376 -26.51 -5.06 -22.56
C PHE A 376 -26.08 -3.65 -22.23
N ARG A 377 -25.06 -3.13 -22.92
CA ARG A 377 -24.56 -1.73 -22.81
C ARG A 377 -24.03 -1.39 -21.41
N ARG A 378 -23.36 -2.36 -20.77
CA ARG A 378 -22.70 -2.16 -19.48
C ARG A 378 -21.32 -1.57 -19.69
N ARG A 379 -21.18 -0.26 -19.78
CA ARG A 379 -19.90 0.43 -20.05
C ARG A 379 -18.80 0.00 -19.07
N LEU A 380 -19.14 -0.17 -17.77
CA LEU A 380 -18.18 -0.62 -16.76
C LEU A 380 -17.47 -1.91 -17.19
N GLY A 381 -18.21 -2.93 -17.60
CA GLY A 381 -17.61 -4.21 -18.01
C GLY A 381 -16.74 -4.09 -19.26
N VAL A 382 -17.15 -3.26 -20.24
CA VAL A 382 -16.32 -3.00 -21.43
C VAL A 382 -15.01 -2.31 -21.05
N VAL A 383 -15.04 -1.30 -20.17
CA VAL A 383 -13.86 -0.59 -19.68
C VAL A 383 -12.94 -1.53 -18.90
N LEU A 384 -13.48 -2.36 -18.01
CA LEU A 384 -12.69 -3.33 -17.24
C LEU A 384 -12.04 -4.36 -18.16
N ALA A 385 -12.74 -4.87 -19.17
CA ALA A 385 -12.21 -5.86 -20.12
C ALA A 385 -11.03 -5.33 -20.92
N ILE A 386 -11.15 -4.11 -21.47
CA ILE A 386 -10.07 -3.46 -22.22
C ILE A 386 -8.89 -3.19 -21.28
N SER A 387 -9.15 -2.70 -20.07
CA SER A 387 -8.10 -2.42 -19.09
C SER A 387 -7.38 -3.70 -18.66
N ALA A 388 -8.10 -4.81 -18.44
CA ALA A 388 -7.50 -6.11 -18.13
C ALA A 388 -6.59 -6.60 -19.27
N ALA A 389 -7.05 -6.50 -20.53
CA ALA A 389 -6.26 -6.89 -21.70
C ALA A 389 -4.97 -6.05 -21.82
N ILE A 390 -5.05 -4.73 -21.64
CA ILE A 390 -3.87 -3.85 -21.67
C ILE A 390 -2.93 -4.17 -20.52
N THR A 391 -3.46 -4.44 -19.32
CA THR A 391 -2.64 -4.79 -18.15
C THR A 391 -1.94 -6.13 -18.34
N ALA A 392 -2.62 -7.15 -18.91
CA ALA A 392 -2.00 -8.42 -19.25
C ALA A 392 -0.90 -8.26 -20.33
N PHE A 393 -1.16 -7.44 -21.35
CA PHE A 393 -0.17 -7.09 -22.35
C PHE A 393 1.05 -6.39 -21.71
N ALA A 394 0.82 -5.41 -20.83
CA ALA A 394 1.89 -4.72 -20.12
C ALA A 394 2.70 -5.69 -19.23
N PHE A 395 2.05 -6.65 -18.55
CA PHE A 395 2.73 -7.67 -17.74
C PHE A 395 3.75 -8.47 -18.57
N VAL A 396 3.41 -8.80 -19.82
CA VAL A 396 4.29 -9.56 -20.72
C VAL A 396 5.40 -8.69 -21.33
N TYR A 397 5.08 -7.48 -21.76
CA TYR A 397 5.97 -6.66 -22.62
C TYR A 397 6.66 -5.50 -21.90
N LEU A 398 6.29 -5.19 -20.63
CA LEU A 398 7.00 -4.17 -19.88
C LEU A 398 8.49 -4.56 -19.77
N PRO A 399 9.45 -3.67 -20.09
CA PRO A 399 10.87 -3.97 -19.92
C PRO A 399 11.21 -4.15 -18.44
N GLU A 400 12.30 -4.86 -18.18
CA GLU A 400 12.92 -4.92 -16.85
C GLU A 400 13.35 -3.52 -16.40
N GLY A 401 13.35 -3.27 -15.11
CA GLY A 401 13.75 -1.98 -14.53
C GLY A 401 13.09 -1.72 -13.19
N ARG A 402 12.82 -0.43 -12.92
CA ARG A 402 12.28 0.04 -11.64
C ARG A 402 10.91 -0.49 -11.26
N LEU A 403 10.14 -0.97 -12.24
CA LEU A 403 8.79 -1.47 -12.00
C LEU A 403 8.77 -2.99 -12.07
N TYR A 404 8.51 -3.62 -10.93
CA TYR A 404 8.25 -5.05 -10.86
C TYR A 404 6.93 -5.38 -11.59
N ASN A 405 6.99 -6.17 -12.68
CA ASN A 405 5.82 -6.47 -13.50
C ASN A 405 4.72 -7.23 -12.74
N GLY A 406 5.07 -8.00 -11.70
CA GLY A 406 4.10 -8.67 -10.82
C GLY A 406 3.09 -7.72 -10.19
N ARG A 407 3.46 -6.45 -9.97
CA ARG A 407 2.56 -5.42 -9.43
C ARG A 407 1.41 -5.02 -10.39
N LEU A 408 1.41 -5.50 -11.63
CA LEU A 408 0.30 -5.34 -12.57
C LEU A 408 -0.78 -6.41 -12.39
N LEU A 409 -0.44 -7.58 -11.86
CA LEU A 409 -1.36 -8.71 -11.71
C LEU A 409 -2.58 -8.42 -10.84
N PRO A 410 -2.50 -7.67 -9.72
CA PRO A 410 -3.69 -7.30 -8.94
C PRO A 410 -4.77 -6.61 -9.77
N ALA A 411 -4.39 -5.69 -10.67
CA ALA A 411 -5.33 -4.99 -11.54
C ALA A 411 -5.97 -5.93 -12.57
N TYR A 412 -5.19 -6.88 -13.11
CA TYR A 412 -5.68 -7.91 -14.01
C TYR A 412 -6.68 -8.84 -13.32
N TYR A 413 -6.33 -9.45 -12.19
CA TYR A 413 -7.20 -10.39 -11.48
C TYR A 413 -8.46 -9.72 -10.94
N LEU A 414 -8.35 -8.54 -10.36
CA LEU A 414 -9.51 -7.77 -9.90
C LEU A 414 -10.50 -7.53 -11.05
N SER A 415 -10.01 -7.15 -12.22
CA SER A 415 -10.84 -6.94 -13.40
C SER A 415 -11.51 -8.24 -13.87
N LEU A 416 -10.81 -9.38 -13.85
CA LEU A 416 -11.37 -10.68 -14.20
C LEU A 416 -12.49 -11.09 -13.23
N TYR A 417 -12.28 -10.98 -11.92
CA TYR A 417 -13.29 -11.33 -10.93
C TYR A 417 -14.54 -10.45 -11.04
N LEU A 418 -14.36 -9.15 -11.26
CA LEU A 418 -15.48 -8.22 -11.46
C LEU A 418 -16.27 -8.58 -12.73
N LEU A 419 -15.61 -8.92 -13.84
CA LEU A 419 -16.25 -9.36 -15.08
C LEU A 419 -16.96 -10.72 -14.92
N ALA A 420 -16.36 -11.67 -14.20
CA ALA A 420 -16.97 -12.96 -13.92
C ALA A 420 -18.26 -12.80 -13.10
N ALA A 421 -18.24 -11.93 -12.08
CA ALA A 421 -19.46 -11.63 -11.32
C ALA A 421 -20.55 -10.97 -12.17
N LEU A 422 -20.17 -10.08 -13.10
CA LEU A 422 -21.12 -9.50 -14.08
C LEU A 422 -21.73 -10.58 -14.98
N ALA A 423 -20.95 -11.59 -15.42
CA ALA A 423 -21.48 -12.70 -16.20
C ALA A 423 -22.57 -13.45 -15.44
N VAL A 424 -22.28 -13.86 -14.22
CA VAL A 424 -23.24 -14.59 -13.37
C VAL A 424 -24.49 -13.76 -13.10
N ALA A 425 -24.33 -12.47 -12.81
CA ALA A 425 -25.46 -11.56 -12.59
C ALA A 425 -26.35 -11.41 -13.82
N GLU A 426 -25.77 -11.31 -15.03
CA GLU A 426 -26.56 -11.21 -16.26
C GLU A 426 -27.25 -12.53 -16.60
N VAL A 427 -26.67 -13.69 -16.25
CA VAL A 427 -27.37 -14.99 -16.36
C VAL A 427 -28.59 -15.00 -15.44
N PHE A 428 -28.46 -14.56 -14.18
CA PHE A 428 -29.59 -14.49 -13.25
C PHE A 428 -30.68 -13.54 -13.74
N ARG A 429 -30.28 -12.40 -14.33
CA ARG A 429 -31.22 -11.46 -14.95
C ARG A 429 -31.97 -12.09 -16.12
N LEU A 430 -31.30 -12.87 -17.00
CA LEU A 430 -31.94 -13.57 -18.11
C LEU A 430 -32.92 -14.63 -17.59
N LEU A 431 -32.57 -15.38 -16.53
CA LEU A 431 -33.47 -16.33 -15.88
C LEU A 431 -34.69 -15.63 -15.30
N GLY A 432 -34.50 -14.46 -14.62
CA GLY A 432 -35.60 -13.64 -14.13
C GLY A 432 -36.56 -13.18 -15.23
N LEU A 433 -36.04 -12.77 -16.38
CA LEU A 433 -36.87 -12.41 -17.55
C LEU A 433 -37.65 -13.59 -18.12
N LEU A 434 -37.08 -14.81 -18.10
CA LEU A 434 -37.80 -16.02 -18.54
C LEU A 434 -38.94 -16.37 -17.58
N VAL A 435 -38.74 -16.17 -16.27
CA VAL A 435 -39.77 -16.37 -15.25
C VAL A 435 -40.90 -15.37 -15.43
N ASP A 436 -40.63 -14.09 -15.65
CA ASP A 436 -41.66 -13.06 -15.89
C ASP A 436 -42.45 -13.32 -17.17
N ARG A 437 -41.79 -13.85 -18.22
CA ARG A 437 -42.50 -14.24 -19.48
C ARG A 437 -43.51 -15.31 -19.30
N ASN A 438 -43.28 -16.25 -18.38
CA ASN A 438 -44.16 -17.38 -18.12
C ASN A 438 -45.21 -17.08 -17.02
N SER A 439 -45.08 -15.99 -16.27
CA SER A 439 -45.99 -15.57 -15.20
C SER A 439 -47.04 -14.58 -15.77
N SER A 440 -48.27 -14.99 -15.83
CA SER A 440 -49.37 -14.17 -16.39
C SER A 440 -49.94 -13.11 -15.40
N LYS A 441 -49.49 -13.06 -14.15
CA LYS A 441 -50.12 -12.25 -13.08
C LYS A 441 -49.24 -11.21 -12.41
N ASP A 442 -47.93 -11.42 -12.31
CA ASP A 442 -47.04 -10.48 -11.54
C ASP A 442 -45.77 -10.20 -12.29
N LYS A 443 -45.65 -9.01 -12.91
CA LYS A 443 -44.44 -8.53 -13.63
C LYS A 443 -43.21 -8.26 -12.72
N ASN A 444 -43.31 -8.48 -11.42
CA ASN A 444 -42.22 -8.23 -10.45
C ASN A 444 -41.61 -9.52 -9.89
N PHE A 445 -42.12 -10.68 -10.23
CA PHE A 445 -41.64 -11.95 -9.67
C PHE A 445 -40.25 -12.33 -10.21
N GLY A 446 -39.98 -12.04 -11.48
CA GLY A 446 -38.64 -12.24 -12.08
C GLY A 446 -37.53 -11.42 -11.42
N ASN A 447 -37.82 -10.16 -11.06
CA ASN A 447 -36.87 -9.31 -10.32
C ASN A 447 -36.59 -9.85 -8.90
N LEU A 448 -37.57 -10.40 -8.24
CA LEU A 448 -37.42 -11.02 -6.93
C LEU A 448 -36.63 -12.34 -7.04
N PHE A 449 -36.90 -13.14 -8.06
CA PHE A 449 -36.21 -14.38 -8.35
C PHE A 449 -34.72 -14.14 -8.65
N GLU A 450 -34.41 -13.16 -9.51
CA GLU A 450 -33.04 -12.68 -9.80
C GLU A 450 -32.34 -12.27 -8.52
N ALA A 451 -33.01 -11.47 -7.67
CA ALA A 451 -32.43 -10.98 -6.42
C ALA A 451 -32.16 -12.11 -5.42
N GLY A 452 -33.07 -13.09 -5.34
CA GLY A 452 -32.89 -14.28 -4.52
C GLY A 452 -31.69 -15.12 -4.99
N LEU A 453 -31.58 -15.38 -6.29
CA LEU A 453 -30.46 -16.12 -6.87
C LEU A 453 -29.13 -15.40 -6.60
N GLY A 454 -29.09 -14.08 -6.82
CA GLY A 454 -27.87 -13.28 -6.57
C GLY A 454 -27.45 -13.32 -5.11
N PHE A 455 -28.39 -13.21 -4.18
CA PHE A 455 -28.11 -13.31 -2.77
C PHE A 455 -27.63 -14.72 -2.37
N ILE A 456 -28.33 -15.77 -2.81
CA ILE A 456 -27.93 -17.17 -2.56
C ILE A 456 -26.52 -17.42 -3.11
N ALA A 457 -26.19 -16.93 -4.31
CA ALA A 457 -24.86 -17.07 -4.89
C ALA A 457 -23.77 -16.42 -4.01
N VAL A 458 -24.01 -15.22 -3.47
CA VAL A 458 -23.07 -14.56 -2.56
C VAL A 458 -22.89 -15.38 -1.28
N VAL A 459 -23.97 -15.84 -0.67
CA VAL A 459 -23.93 -16.68 0.55
C VAL A 459 -23.19 -18.00 0.28
N SER A 460 -23.51 -18.68 -0.82
CA SER A 460 -22.85 -19.93 -1.20
C SER A 460 -21.36 -19.72 -1.47
N PHE A 461 -20.99 -18.59 -2.06
CA PHE A 461 -19.59 -18.24 -2.29
C PHE A 461 -18.83 -17.98 -0.98
N ILE A 462 -19.47 -17.30 -0.01
CA ILE A 462 -18.90 -17.14 1.35
C ILE A 462 -18.67 -18.51 2.00
N PHE A 463 -19.62 -19.43 1.92
CA PHE A 463 -19.43 -20.79 2.42
C PHE A 463 -18.29 -21.53 1.71
N TYR A 464 -18.21 -21.40 0.39
CA TYR A 464 -17.11 -21.97 -0.40
C TYR A 464 -15.73 -21.47 0.10
N LEU A 465 -15.59 -20.15 0.35
CA LEU A 465 -14.34 -19.57 0.89
C LEU A 465 -14.07 -19.97 2.35
N ALA A 466 -15.13 -20.18 3.15
CA ALA A 466 -14.99 -20.54 4.56
C ALA A 466 -14.39 -21.95 4.77
N VAL A 467 -14.53 -22.86 3.78
CA VAL A 467 -13.97 -24.22 3.82
C VAL A 467 -12.44 -24.20 3.86
N PRO A 468 -11.70 -23.67 2.87
CA PRO A 468 -10.25 -23.61 2.88
C PRO A 468 -9.68 -22.70 3.98
N LEU A 469 -10.46 -21.72 4.43
CA LEU A 469 -10.11 -20.86 5.59
C LEU A 469 -10.33 -21.56 6.93
N ARG A 470 -10.98 -22.74 6.93
CA ARG A 470 -11.22 -23.61 8.11
C ARG A 470 -11.99 -22.91 9.23
N VAL A 471 -13.03 -22.13 8.89
CA VAL A 471 -13.76 -21.26 9.83
C VAL A 471 -15.26 -21.60 9.98
N LEU A 472 -15.72 -22.71 9.39
CA LEU A 472 -17.13 -23.09 9.50
C LEU A 472 -17.48 -23.50 10.94
N PRO A 473 -18.61 -23.03 11.49
CA PRO A 473 -19.04 -23.42 12.84
C PRO A 473 -19.23 -24.94 12.96
N GLY A 474 -18.59 -25.55 13.99
CA GLY A 474 -18.64 -26.99 14.21
C GLY A 474 -17.67 -27.80 13.32
N GLY A 475 -16.80 -27.13 12.55
CA GLY A 475 -15.69 -27.82 11.87
C GLY A 475 -14.57 -28.20 12.82
N SER A 476 -13.85 -29.26 12.51
CA SER A 476 -12.75 -29.78 13.30
C SER A 476 -11.58 -30.25 12.43
N MET A 477 -10.38 -30.16 12.97
CA MET A 477 -9.18 -30.72 12.34
C MET A 477 -8.99 -32.17 12.77
N GLN A 478 -8.72 -33.06 11.80
CA GLN A 478 -8.30 -34.45 12.04
C GLN A 478 -7.04 -34.69 11.19
N GLY A 479 -5.89 -34.68 11.83
CA GLY A 479 -4.62 -34.63 11.12
C GLY A 479 -4.49 -33.34 10.29
N ASN A 480 -4.20 -33.46 9.01
CA ASN A 480 -4.11 -32.34 8.07
C ASN A 480 -5.44 -31.95 7.41
N ALA A 481 -6.47 -32.81 7.54
CA ALA A 481 -7.76 -32.59 6.92
C ALA A 481 -8.73 -31.83 7.83
N TYR A 482 -9.50 -30.92 7.22
CA TYR A 482 -10.59 -30.20 7.87
C TYR A 482 -11.92 -30.90 7.56
N HIS A 483 -12.68 -31.22 8.60
CA HIS A 483 -13.97 -31.93 8.52
C HIS A 483 -15.11 -30.99 8.93
N TRP A 484 -16.17 -30.95 8.10
CA TRP A 484 -17.39 -30.21 8.40
C TRP A 484 -18.61 -30.86 7.73
N MET A 485 -19.58 -31.33 8.51
CA MET A 485 -20.86 -31.90 8.03
C MET A 485 -20.70 -32.90 6.85
N GLY A 486 -19.71 -33.77 6.91
CA GLY A 486 -19.43 -34.77 5.87
C GLY A 486 -18.57 -34.28 4.69
N ILE A 487 -18.17 -33.02 4.69
CA ILE A 487 -17.14 -32.48 3.79
C ILE A 487 -15.78 -32.66 4.45
N GLU A 488 -14.84 -33.22 3.71
CA GLU A 488 -13.44 -33.35 4.10
C GLU A 488 -12.56 -32.64 3.07
N THR A 489 -11.59 -31.83 3.53
CA THR A 489 -10.63 -31.15 2.66
C THR A 489 -9.29 -30.95 3.32
N GLU A 490 -8.24 -31.17 2.56
CA GLU A 490 -6.87 -30.77 2.92
C GLU A 490 -6.53 -29.35 2.44
N ASN A 491 -7.40 -28.74 1.62
CA ASN A 491 -7.20 -27.40 1.08
C ASN A 491 -7.08 -26.40 2.21
N LEU A 492 -6.05 -25.56 2.13
CA LEU A 492 -5.74 -24.53 3.10
C LEU A 492 -5.55 -23.19 2.46
N ASN A 493 -6.30 -22.19 2.95
CA ASN A 493 -5.99 -20.78 2.70
C ASN A 493 -5.22 -20.23 3.90
N LEU A 494 -4.00 -19.80 3.67
CA LEU A 494 -3.07 -19.33 4.72
C LEU A 494 -3.40 -17.94 5.26
N GLY A 495 -4.32 -17.21 4.62
CA GLY A 495 -4.60 -15.81 4.99
C GLY A 495 -4.95 -15.61 6.45
N ARG A 496 -5.78 -16.49 7.04
CA ARG A 496 -6.13 -16.39 8.46
C ARG A 496 -4.96 -16.68 9.41
N SER A 497 -4.10 -17.62 9.09
CA SER A 497 -2.90 -17.93 9.89
C SER A 497 -1.88 -16.79 9.82
N TRP A 498 -1.73 -16.15 8.65
CA TRP A 498 -0.88 -14.96 8.53
C TRP A 498 -1.42 -13.79 9.36
N VAL A 499 -2.74 -13.57 9.37
CA VAL A 499 -3.35 -12.55 10.24
C VAL A 499 -3.04 -12.84 11.71
N LEU A 500 -3.25 -14.10 12.14
CA LEU A 500 -2.99 -14.50 13.54
C LEU A 500 -1.52 -14.28 13.89
N TRP A 501 -0.59 -14.75 13.04
CA TRP A 501 0.86 -14.58 13.25
C TRP A 501 1.25 -13.11 13.36
N ASN A 502 0.78 -12.26 12.40
CA ASN A 502 1.18 -10.86 12.37
C ASN A 502 0.55 -10.06 13.53
N PHE A 503 -0.72 -10.31 13.85
CA PHE A 503 -1.46 -9.50 14.81
C PHE A 503 -1.35 -9.98 16.24
N SER A 504 -0.91 -11.22 16.50
CA SER A 504 -0.46 -11.60 17.84
C SER A 504 0.72 -10.74 18.30
N GLY A 505 1.53 -10.26 17.36
CA GLY A 505 2.52 -9.20 17.61
C GLY A 505 3.88 -9.74 18.05
N TYR A 506 4.85 -8.84 18.23
CA TYR A 506 6.18 -9.16 18.73
C TYR A 506 6.10 -9.78 20.13
N GLU A 507 5.19 -9.31 20.97
CA GLU A 507 5.03 -9.69 22.36
C GLU A 507 4.65 -11.17 22.56
N GLU A 508 4.06 -11.79 21.55
CA GLU A 508 3.64 -13.20 21.56
C GLU A 508 4.58 -14.12 20.75
N LYS A 509 5.74 -13.63 20.35
CA LYS A 509 6.70 -14.46 19.60
C LYS A 509 7.56 -15.31 20.52
N THR A 510 7.80 -16.52 20.04
CA THR A 510 8.79 -17.42 20.61
C THR A 510 9.89 -17.64 19.57
N ALA A 511 11.14 -17.50 19.95
CA ALA A 511 12.27 -17.82 19.11
C ALA A 511 12.53 -19.34 19.07
N GLU A 512 13.40 -19.77 18.18
CA GLU A 512 13.93 -21.13 18.11
C GLU A 512 14.90 -21.43 19.28
N TYR A 513 15.22 -20.41 20.06
CA TYR A 513 16.14 -20.43 21.20
C TYR A 513 15.39 -20.76 22.52
N GLU A 514 16.13 -21.09 23.57
CA GLU A 514 15.61 -21.60 24.85
C GLU A 514 14.73 -20.58 25.61
N THR A 515 14.91 -19.30 25.40
CA THR A 515 14.10 -18.22 25.99
C THR A 515 12.98 -17.76 25.05
N GLY A 516 12.03 -16.99 25.53
CA GLY A 516 10.97 -16.42 24.70
C GLY A 516 11.52 -15.40 23.70
N GLY A 517 11.10 -15.45 22.46
CA GLY A 517 11.61 -14.55 21.40
C GLY A 517 11.44 -13.07 21.73
N TRP A 518 10.35 -12.71 22.36
CA TRP A 518 10.11 -11.33 22.80
C TRP A 518 11.05 -10.90 23.93
N GLU A 519 11.24 -11.76 24.92
CA GLU A 519 12.11 -11.47 26.05
C GLU A 519 13.57 -11.26 25.60
N GLU A 520 14.06 -12.12 24.70
CA GLU A 520 15.39 -11.96 24.09
C GLU A 520 15.52 -10.68 23.26
N LEU A 521 14.50 -10.35 22.48
CA LEU A 521 14.51 -9.12 21.68
C LEU A 521 14.50 -7.86 22.56
N VAL A 522 13.72 -7.87 23.65
CA VAL A 522 13.71 -6.77 24.63
C VAL A 522 15.08 -6.66 25.31
N ASP A 523 15.67 -7.76 25.72
CA ASP A 523 17.00 -7.79 26.31
C ASP A 523 18.06 -7.21 25.36
N PHE A 524 17.99 -7.57 24.08
CA PHE A 524 18.84 -6.98 23.04
C PHE A 524 18.65 -5.45 22.91
N VAL A 525 17.40 -4.99 22.87
CA VAL A 525 17.10 -3.55 22.81
C VAL A 525 17.64 -2.80 24.04
N VAL A 526 17.39 -3.34 25.24
CA VAL A 526 17.89 -2.74 26.50
C VAL A 526 19.42 -2.74 26.54
N THR A 527 20.06 -3.85 26.12
CA THR A 527 21.51 -3.93 26.04
C THR A 527 22.08 -2.86 25.09
N MET A 528 21.43 -2.65 23.92
CA MET A 528 21.87 -1.61 22.99
C MET A 528 21.67 -0.20 23.54
N ASP A 529 20.59 0.05 24.30
CA ASP A 529 20.35 1.34 24.96
C ASP A 529 21.37 1.61 26.06
N ASP A 530 21.67 0.62 26.88
CA ASP A 530 22.71 0.71 27.92
C ASP A 530 24.10 1.00 27.31
N LEU A 531 24.46 0.33 26.21
CA LEU A 531 25.70 0.59 25.48
C LEU A 531 25.74 1.99 24.90
N ALA A 532 24.61 2.49 24.44
CA ALA A 532 24.49 3.85 23.92
C ALA A 532 24.64 4.91 25.01
N LEU A 533 24.15 4.65 26.23
CA LEU A 533 24.36 5.53 27.40
C LEU A 533 25.82 5.59 27.82
N GLU A 534 26.58 4.48 27.71
CA GLU A 534 27.99 4.42 28.11
C GLU A 534 28.93 4.89 27.00
N HIS A 535 28.65 4.58 25.72
CA HIS A 535 29.58 4.80 24.61
C HIS A 535 29.09 5.79 23.57
N GLY A 536 27.89 6.34 23.74
CA GLY A 536 27.22 7.27 22.83
C GLY A 536 26.27 6.63 21.82
N CYS A 537 25.32 7.42 21.36
CA CYS A 537 24.42 7.06 20.26
C CYS A 537 25.21 6.78 18.98
N GLY A 538 24.69 5.91 18.12
CA GLY A 538 25.38 5.57 16.88
C GLY A 538 24.56 4.67 15.97
N ARG A 539 25.20 4.12 14.93
CA ARG A 539 24.59 3.21 13.97
C ARG A 539 24.98 1.79 14.25
N LEU A 540 24.01 0.90 14.14
CA LEU A 540 24.21 -0.54 14.17
C LEU A 540 24.14 -1.12 12.75
N MET A 541 25.07 -1.98 12.41
CA MET A 541 24.90 -3.01 11.38
C MET A 541 24.78 -4.37 12.06
N TRP A 542 23.84 -5.18 11.63
CA TRP A 542 23.60 -6.50 12.19
C TRP A 542 23.68 -7.58 11.12
N GLU A 543 24.10 -8.77 11.54
CA GLU A 543 24.15 -9.94 10.66
C GLU A 543 22.73 -10.39 10.32
N TYR A 544 22.39 -10.42 9.02
CA TYR A 544 21.13 -10.98 8.59
C TYR A 544 21.15 -12.52 8.73
N SER A 545 20.08 -13.08 9.27
CA SER A 545 19.86 -14.52 9.28
C SER A 545 18.36 -14.81 9.13
N PRO A 546 17.96 -15.78 8.26
CA PRO A 546 16.55 -16.21 8.16
C PRO A 546 15.98 -16.70 9.50
N LYS A 547 16.82 -17.19 10.42
CA LYS A 547 16.41 -17.63 11.76
C LYS A 547 15.82 -16.54 12.62
N LEU A 548 16.16 -15.27 12.36
CA LEU A 548 15.60 -14.12 13.09
C LEU A 548 14.07 -13.97 12.86
N VAL A 549 13.46 -14.71 11.92
CA VAL A 549 11.99 -14.74 11.75
C VAL A 549 11.27 -15.14 13.04
N GLY A 550 11.92 -15.90 13.91
CA GLY A 550 11.39 -16.27 15.23
C GLY A 550 11.07 -15.07 16.12
N TYR A 551 11.72 -13.94 15.93
CA TYR A 551 11.43 -12.66 16.60
C TYR A 551 10.31 -11.85 15.95
N GLY A 552 9.60 -12.37 14.96
CA GLY A 552 8.48 -11.74 14.30
C GLY A 552 8.74 -11.27 12.86
N THR A 553 9.98 -10.95 12.55
CA THR A 553 10.51 -10.72 11.20
C THR A 553 12.02 -10.94 11.20
N PRO A 554 12.62 -11.40 10.07
CA PRO A 554 14.09 -11.48 9.98
C PRO A 554 14.78 -10.12 10.17
N MET A 555 14.04 -9.04 10.03
CA MET A 555 14.50 -7.66 10.09
C MET A 555 14.17 -6.97 11.43
N ALA A 556 13.87 -7.72 12.51
CA ALA A 556 13.51 -7.14 13.81
C ALA A 556 14.51 -6.07 14.33
N PRO A 557 15.85 -6.25 14.21
CA PRO A 557 16.80 -5.24 14.67
C PRO A 557 16.74 -3.89 13.94
N MET A 558 16.13 -3.78 12.75
CA MET A 558 15.93 -2.49 12.10
C MET A 558 15.00 -1.55 12.87
N LEU A 559 14.23 -2.07 13.86
CA LEU A 559 13.34 -1.28 14.71
C LEU A 559 14.04 -0.70 15.94
N LEU A 560 15.35 -0.90 16.12
CA LEU A 560 16.10 -0.27 17.21
C LEU A 560 15.85 1.24 17.30
N PRO A 561 15.86 2.03 16.20
CA PRO A 561 15.57 3.46 16.31
C PRO A 561 14.18 3.75 16.91
N HIS A 562 13.22 2.88 16.68
CA HIS A 562 11.86 3.02 17.24
C HIS A 562 11.83 2.73 18.76
N TRP A 563 12.65 1.81 19.24
CA TRP A 563 12.65 1.40 20.64
C TRP A 563 13.70 2.10 21.51
N THR A 564 14.69 2.79 20.89
CA THR A 564 15.72 3.57 21.57
C THR A 564 15.59 5.08 21.32
N ASP A 565 14.37 5.55 21.00
CA ASP A 565 14.07 6.96 20.73
C ASP A 565 15.05 7.63 19.74
N GLY A 566 15.47 6.89 18.71
CA GLY A 566 16.38 7.35 17.66
C GLY A 566 17.86 7.34 18.04
N CYS A 567 18.24 6.91 19.24
CA CYS A 567 19.64 6.88 19.67
C CYS A 567 20.48 5.86 18.90
N ILE A 568 19.94 4.66 18.63
CA ILE A 568 20.61 3.63 17.83
C ILE A 568 19.94 3.51 16.48
N GLY A 569 20.56 4.08 15.44
CA GLY A 569 20.16 3.90 14.05
C GLY A 569 20.53 2.51 13.51
N SER A 570 19.88 2.06 12.43
CA SER A 570 20.20 0.80 11.75
C SER A 570 20.69 1.05 10.32
N MET A 571 21.74 0.36 9.90
CA MET A 571 22.18 0.42 8.49
C MET A 571 21.20 -0.26 7.54
N GLU A 572 20.39 -1.21 8.03
CA GLU A 572 19.26 -1.77 7.28
C GLU A 572 17.97 -1.05 7.64
N GLY A 573 17.11 -0.86 6.66
CA GLY A 573 15.78 -0.27 6.80
C GLY A 573 14.81 -0.85 5.78
N LEU A 574 13.54 -0.44 5.86
CA LEU A 574 12.54 -0.70 4.83
C LEU A 574 12.64 0.38 3.72
N TYR A 575 11.71 0.69 2.96
CA TYR A 575 11.65 1.75 1.93
C TYR A 575 12.87 1.78 0.99
N PHE A 576 13.30 0.61 0.52
CA PHE A 576 14.53 0.39 -0.26
C PHE A 576 14.74 1.36 -1.42
N GLU A 577 13.66 1.78 -2.09
CA GLU A 577 13.72 2.74 -3.19
C GLU A 577 13.92 4.18 -2.71
N SER A 578 13.67 4.48 -1.43
CA SER A 578 13.72 5.84 -0.89
C SER A 578 15.13 6.31 -0.54
N SER A 579 16.10 5.40 -0.51
CA SER A 579 17.51 5.73 -0.18
C SER A 579 18.47 5.21 -1.24
N VAL A 580 19.34 6.10 -1.73
CA VAL A 580 20.45 5.72 -2.64
C VAL A 580 21.55 5.00 -1.88
N THR A 581 21.51 4.97 -0.56
CA THR A 581 22.46 4.23 0.29
C THR A 581 22.07 2.75 0.44
N THR A 582 20.85 2.38 0.11
CA THR A 582 20.36 0.99 0.17
C THR A 582 21.29 -0.03 -0.51
N PRO A 583 21.86 0.19 -1.72
CA PRO A 583 22.77 -0.79 -2.34
C PRO A 583 23.98 -1.11 -1.48
N PHE A 584 24.54 -0.12 -0.81
CA PHE A 584 25.75 -0.27 0.00
C PHE A 584 25.50 -1.08 1.27
N HIS A 585 24.34 -0.94 1.89
CA HIS A 585 23.98 -1.77 3.03
C HIS A 585 23.86 -3.26 2.62
N PHE A 586 23.26 -3.57 1.47
CA PHE A 586 23.18 -4.95 0.98
C PHE A 586 24.56 -5.54 0.68
N LEU A 587 25.49 -4.74 0.15
CA LEU A 587 26.86 -5.15 -0.08
C LEU A 587 27.57 -5.44 1.25
N MET A 588 27.52 -4.53 2.23
CA MET A 588 28.03 -4.76 3.59
C MET A 588 27.41 -6.00 4.24
N GLN A 589 26.09 -6.15 4.13
CA GLN A 589 25.39 -7.31 4.67
C GLN A 589 25.93 -8.62 4.09
N SER A 590 26.28 -8.64 2.78
CA SER A 590 26.83 -9.84 2.15
C SER A 590 28.21 -10.20 2.65
N GLU A 591 29.00 -9.22 3.11
CA GLU A 591 30.34 -9.39 3.66
C GLU A 591 30.31 -9.76 5.16
N LEU A 592 29.27 -9.36 5.87
CA LEU A 592 29.13 -9.50 7.32
C LEU A 592 28.16 -10.59 7.78
N SER A 593 27.49 -11.28 6.85
CA SER A 593 26.48 -12.31 7.16
C SER A 593 26.83 -13.66 6.53
N GLU A 594 26.63 -14.74 7.28
CA GLU A 594 26.79 -16.11 6.77
C GLU A 594 25.74 -16.43 5.69
N GLU A 595 24.48 -16.02 5.90
CA GLU A 595 23.34 -16.24 5.00
C GLU A 595 22.67 -14.88 4.64
N PRO A 596 23.33 -14.00 3.86
CA PRO A 596 22.83 -12.64 3.61
C PRO A 596 21.58 -12.62 2.73
N SER A 597 20.75 -11.57 2.94
CA SER A 597 19.69 -11.22 2.02
C SER A 597 20.23 -10.65 0.73
N ARG A 598 20.11 -10.97 -0.41
CA ARG A 598 20.62 -10.35 -1.66
C ARG A 598 19.46 -9.74 -2.45
N ALA A 599 18.70 -8.87 -1.82
CA ALA A 599 17.42 -8.38 -2.32
C ALA A 599 17.55 -7.48 -3.57
N GLN A 600 18.60 -6.66 -3.66
CA GLN A 600 18.83 -5.82 -4.84
C GLN A 600 19.61 -6.57 -5.90
N ARG A 601 19.05 -6.64 -7.11
CA ARG A 601 19.69 -7.29 -8.27
C ARG A 601 20.87 -6.47 -8.82
N ASP A 602 21.75 -7.19 -9.54
CA ASP A 602 22.86 -6.62 -10.31
C ASP A 602 23.94 -5.91 -9.47
N LEU A 603 23.98 -6.15 -8.15
CA LEU A 603 25.07 -5.74 -7.30
C LEU A 603 26.21 -6.78 -7.30
N PRO A 604 27.49 -6.35 -7.19
CA PRO A 604 28.64 -7.25 -7.15
C PRO A 604 28.83 -7.85 -5.74
N TYR A 605 27.88 -8.65 -5.29
CA TYR A 605 27.90 -9.28 -3.98
C TYR A 605 29.15 -10.14 -3.77
N ARG A 606 29.80 -9.96 -2.63
CA ARG A 606 30.88 -10.85 -2.15
C ARG A 606 30.33 -11.93 -1.24
N SER A 607 31.11 -12.95 -1.02
CA SER A 607 30.93 -13.90 0.08
C SER A 607 31.33 -13.25 1.39
N PHE A 608 31.01 -13.90 2.51
CA PHE A 608 31.42 -13.48 3.84
C PHE A 608 32.92 -13.15 3.88
N ASP A 609 33.27 -11.94 4.30
CA ASP A 609 34.62 -11.40 4.47
C ASP A 609 34.57 -10.29 5.52
N ILE A 610 34.86 -10.65 6.76
CA ILE A 610 34.77 -9.72 7.90
C ILE A 610 35.68 -8.50 7.76
N SER A 611 36.88 -8.65 7.13
CA SER A 611 37.81 -7.53 6.97
C SER A 611 37.27 -6.47 6.03
N SER A 612 36.79 -6.89 4.83
CA SER A 612 36.13 -5.96 3.90
C SER A 612 34.87 -5.34 4.53
N GLY A 613 34.07 -6.15 5.24
CA GLY A 613 32.89 -5.65 5.90
C GLY A 613 33.17 -4.58 6.95
N VAL A 614 34.23 -4.77 7.78
CA VAL A 614 34.63 -3.78 8.79
C VAL A 614 35.15 -2.48 8.17
N ASP A 615 35.96 -2.55 7.10
CA ASP A 615 36.38 -1.37 6.36
C ASP A 615 35.19 -0.55 5.87
N HIS A 616 34.14 -1.23 5.38
CA HIS A 616 32.91 -0.57 4.92
C HIS A 616 32.05 -0.05 6.08
N LEU A 617 32.03 -0.70 7.27
CA LEU A 617 31.42 -0.16 8.47
C LEU A 617 32.05 1.16 8.87
N GLN A 618 33.41 1.23 8.88
CA GLN A 618 34.16 2.44 9.18
C GLN A 618 33.87 3.55 8.15
N GLN A 619 33.81 3.20 6.87
CA GLN A 619 33.49 4.16 5.80
C GLN A 619 32.11 4.82 5.99
N PHE A 620 31.11 4.10 6.53
CA PHE A 620 29.81 4.63 6.81
C PHE A 620 29.63 5.18 8.24
N GLY A 621 30.68 5.19 9.07
CA GLY A 621 30.60 5.66 10.46
C GLY A 621 29.64 4.80 11.28
N VAL A 622 29.69 3.48 11.10
CA VAL A 622 28.88 2.51 11.86
C VAL A 622 29.59 2.21 13.16
N SER A 623 28.94 2.51 14.28
CA SER A 623 29.53 2.41 15.62
C SER A 623 29.48 1.01 16.22
N TYR A 624 28.46 0.23 15.82
CA TYR A 624 28.20 -1.08 16.40
C TYR A 624 27.97 -2.14 15.32
N TYR A 625 28.47 -3.36 15.58
CA TYR A 625 28.16 -4.55 14.79
C TYR A 625 27.60 -5.65 15.67
N ALA A 626 26.49 -6.30 15.28
CA ALA A 626 25.91 -7.43 15.99
C ALA A 626 25.94 -8.69 15.13
N SER A 627 26.71 -9.70 15.53
CA SER A 627 26.77 -11.01 14.89
C SER A 627 25.78 -11.99 15.52
N VAL A 628 25.37 -13.02 14.78
CA VAL A 628 24.46 -14.08 15.22
C VAL A 628 25.05 -15.47 14.97
N SER A 629 25.67 -15.69 13.80
CA SER A 629 26.28 -16.99 13.46
C SER A 629 27.60 -17.22 14.17
N ASN A 630 27.94 -18.51 14.36
CA ASN A 630 29.23 -18.85 14.90
C ASN A 630 30.39 -18.41 14.01
N LEU A 631 30.19 -18.40 12.69
CA LEU A 631 31.18 -17.96 11.73
C LEU A 631 31.48 -16.47 11.92
N ALA A 632 30.44 -15.64 11.81
CA ALA A 632 30.60 -14.19 11.93
C ALA A 632 31.16 -13.78 13.28
N THR A 633 30.66 -14.36 14.38
CA THR A 633 31.15 -14.11 15.74
C THR A 633 32.63 -14.48 15.91
N THR A 634 33.03 -15.65 15.40
CA THR A 634 34.41 -16.13 15.53
C THR A 634 35.39 -15.24 14.76
N GLU A 635 35.03 -14.81 13.57
CA GLU A 635 35.91 -13.95 12.75
C GLU A 635 35.92 -12.50 13.30
N ALA A 636 34.77 -12.02 13.82
CA ALA A 636 34.69 -10.71 14.47
C ALA A 636 35.58 -10.60 15.72
N LEU A 637 35.63 -11.65 16.56
CA LEU A 637 36.49 -11.72 17.75
C LEU A 637 38.01 -11.68 17.42
N LYS A 638 38.39 -12.01 16.20
CA LYS A 638 39.81 -11.97 15.74
C LYS A 638 40.19 -10.63 15.13
N HIS A 639 39.20 -9.82 14.74
CA HIS A 639 39.45 -8.59 14.00
C HIS A 639 39.90 -7.44 14.92
N PRO A 640 41.03 -6.78 14.64
CA PRO A 640 41.62 -5.79 15.57
C PRO A 640 40.76 -4.53 15.74
N SER A 641 39.89 -4.18 14.77
CA SER A 641 38.99 -3.03 14.84
C SER A 641 37.60 -3.34 15.42
N LEU A 642 37.39 -4.56 15.94
CA LEU A 642 36.16 -4.98 16.61
C LEU A 642 36.46 -5.36 18.05
N SER A 643 35.79 -4.69 18.99
CA SER A 643 35.89 -4.95 20.43
C SER A 643 34.56 -5.52 20.94
N GLU A 644 34.55 -6.75 21.48
CA GLU A 644 33.33 -7.33 22.08
C GLU A 644 32.87 -6.48 23.25
N MET A 645 31.59 -6.06 23.25
CA MET A 645 30.99 -5.22 24.26
C MET A 645 30.01 -5.98 25.14
N ALA A 646 29.11 -6.74 24.51
CA ALA A 646 28.06 -7.49 25.22
C ALA A 646 27.58 -8.70 24.43
N LYS A 647 26.83 -9.57 25.12
CA LYS A 647 26.05 -10.65 24.52
C LYS A 647 24.63 -10.59 25.05
N SER A 648 23.67 -10.68 24.12
CA SER A 648 22.25 -10.72 24.44
C SER A 648 21.53 -11.65 23.50
N GLY A 649 20.88 -12.69 24.04
CA GLY A 649 20.27 -13.76 23.25
C GLY A 649 21.25 -14.35 22.22
N PRO A 650 20.90 -14.41 20.93
CA PRO A 650 21.79 -14.91 19.89
C PRO A 650 22.85 -13.88 19.45
N TRP A 651 22.72 -12.60 19.84
CA TRP A 651 23.58 -11.54 19.37
C TRP A 651 24.85 -11.39 20.21
N THR A 652 25.99 -11.28 19.54
CA THR A 652 27.25 -10.78 20.11
C THR A 652 27.50 -9.39 19.51
N ILE A 653 27.58 -8.38 20.38
CA ILE A 653 27.66 -6.98 20.01
C ILE A 653 29.12 -6.49 20.12
N PHE A 654 29.60 -5.85 19.06
CA PHE A 654 30.93 -5.30 18.94
C PHE A 654 30.89 -3.80 18.73
N LYS A 655 31.83 -3.09 19.32
CA LYS A 655 32.17 -1.73 18.94
C LYS A 655 33.08 -1.74 17.72
N VAL A 656 32.81 -0.83 16.78
CA VAL A 656 33.65 -0.63 15.58
C VAL A 656 34.58 0.56 15.86
N GLU A 657 35.87 0.31 15.87
CA GLU A 657 36.87 1.39 16.07
C GLU A 657 37.01 2.22 14.79
N ASN A 658 37.44 3.48 14.93
CA ASN A 658 37.65 4.46 13.84
C ASN A 658 36.39 4.66 12.96
N SER A 659 35.23 4.81 13.60
CA SER A 659 33.92 4.98 12.97
C SER A 659 33.28 6.35 13.21
N GLU A 660 34.10 7.39 13.30
CA GLU A 660 33.65 8.77 13.53
C GLU A 660 32.68 9.26 12.46
N LEU A 661 31.68 10.08 12.85
CA LEU A 661 30.66 10.62 11.95
C LEU A 661 31.22 11.69 10.99
N VAL A 662 32.25 12.42 11.41
CA VAL A 662 32.95 13.44 10.62
C VAL A 662 34.44 13.11 10.65
N GLU A 663 35.06 13.06 9.47
CA GLU A 663 36.44 12.58 9.32
C GLU A 663 37.30 13.54 8.49
N SER A 664 38.55 13.73 8.91
CA SER A 664 39.57 14.42 8.11
C SER A 664 40.05 13.52 6.96
N LEU A 665 40.00 14.02 5.73
CA LEU A 665 40.48 13.28 4.57
C LEU A 665 42.01 13.27 4.50
N ASP A 666 42.61 12.13 4.13
CA ASP A 666 44.05 12.00 3.91
C ASP A 666 44.49 12.59 2.55
N TYR A 667 43.59 12.58 1.56
CA TYR A 667 43.89 13.06 0.21
C TYR A 667 42.78 13.99 -0.29
N GLN A 668 43.17 14.91 -1.20
CA GLN A 668 42.24 15.82 -1.86
C GLN A 668 41.19 15.02 -2.66
N PRO A 669 39.89 15.35 -2.50
CA PRO A 669 38.84 14.74 -3.31
C PRO A 669 39.03 14.97 -4.82
N ALA A 670 38.55 14.05 -5.65
CA ALA A 670 38.53 14.17 -7.09
C ALA A 670 37.12 14.28 -7.63
N VAL A 671 36.88 15.20 -8.57
CA VAL A 671 35.56 15.40 -9.19
C VAL A 671 35.42 14.52 -10.43
N MET A 672 34.39 13.72 -10.49
CA MET A 672 34.05 12.88 -11.64
C MET A 672 33.43 13.71 -12.79
N LYS A 673 34.08 13.74 -13.94
CA LYS A 673 33.60 14.46 -15.12
C LYS A 673 32.34 13.81 -15.69
N GLU A 674 31.41 14.65 -16.18
CA GLU A 674 30.23 14.23 -16.94
C GLU A 674 29.27 13.25 -16.22
N LEU A 675 29.35 13.18 -14.91
CA LEU A 675 28.52 12.33 -14.10
C LEU A 675 27.28 13.08 -13.62
N SER A 676 26.10 12.52 -13.87
CA SER A 676 24.83 13.02 -13.33
C SER A 676 24.41 12.26 -12.07
N HIS A 677 23.60 12.88 -11.20
CA HIS A 677 23.06 12.23 -10.01
C HIS A 677 22.29 10.95 -10.29
N SER A 678 21.62 10.83 -11.44
CA SER A 678 20.90 9.64 -11.88
C SER A 678 21.78 8.48 -12.33
N LYS A 679 23.06 8.75 -12.64
CA LYS A 679 24.06 7.75 -13.06
C LYS A 679 25.10 7.46 -11.97
N TRP A 680 24.86 7.94 -10.77
CA TRP A 680 25.80 7.87 -9.64
C TRP A 680 26.08 6.44 -9.17
N LEU A 681 25.07 5.56 -9.19
CA LEU A 681 25.12 4.28 -8.50
C LEU A 681 26.29 3.41 -8.95
N VAL A 682 26.46 3.19 -10.25
CA VAL A 682 27.50 2.26 -10.77
C VAL A 682 28.91 2.71 -10.41
N PRO A 683 29.35 3.97 -10.69
CA PRO A 683 30.67 4.42 -10.28
C PRO A 683 30.89 4.42 -8.76
N ALA A 684 29.85 4.71 -7.99
CA ALA A 684 29.93 4.70 -6.53
C ALA A 684 30.07 3.27 -5.98
N VAL A 685 29.35 2.30 -6.52
CA VAL A 685 29.49 0.88 -6.17
C VAL A 685 30.88 0.36 -6.54
N ASN A 686 31.39 0.69 -7.73
CA ASN A 686 32.75 0.29 -8.12
C ASN A 686 33.79 0.86 -7.13
N SER A 687 33.70 2.15 -6.85
CA SER A 687 34.61 2.81 -5.87
C SER A 687 34.50 2.18 -4.47
N PHE A 688 33.30 1.77 -4.06
CA PHE A 688 33.08 1.10 -2.77
C PHE A 688 33.72 -0.28 -2.74
N MET A 689 33.52 -1.09 -3.76
CA MET A 689 33.99 -2.49 -3.82
C MET A 689 35.50 -2.61 -4.07
N GLU A 690 36.11 -1.66 -4.78
CA GLU A 690 37.54 -1.65 -5.06
C GLU A 690 38.38 -1.07 -3.90
N GLY A 691 37.72 -0.40 -2.95
CA GLY A 691 38.37 0.46 -1.99
C GLY A 691 38.81 1.78 -2.65
N SER A 692 38.63 2.89 -1.99
CA SER A 692 38.86 4.22 -2.57
C SER A 692 40.34 4.56 -2.82
N GLY A 693 41.28 3.68 -2.49
CA GLY A 693 42.70 4.04 -2.45
C GLY A 693 42.99 5.29 -1.60
N GLY A 694 42.04 5.63 -0.73
CA GLY A 694 42.08 6.84 0.12
C GLY A 694 41.53 8.11 -0.55
N VAL A 695 41.24 8.14 -1.86
CA VAL A 695 40.68 9.32 -2.54
C VAL A 695 39.18 9.23 -2.70
N VAL A 696 38.46 10.14 -2.06
CA VAL A 696 36.99 10.29 -2.18
C VAL A 696 36.66 10.94 -3.54
N LYS A 697 35.76 10.32 -4.31
CA LYS A 697 35.28 10.88 -5.58
C LYS A 697 33.99 11.64 -5.36
N THR A 698 33.81 12.81 -5.97
CA THR A 698 32.65 13.67 -5.82
C THR A 698 32.02 14.00 -7.17
N ILE A 699 30.74 14.44 -7.15
CA ILE A 699 30.01 14.83 -8.37
C ILE A 699 30.37 16.28 -8.77
N ASP A 700 30.65 17.12 -7.79
CA ASP A 700 31.03 18.52 -7.93
C ASP A 700 32.01 18.90 -6.81
N GLY A 701 32.62 20.02 -6.87
CA GLY A 701 33.65 20.42 -5.88
C GLY A 701 34.34 21.71 -6.21
N MET A 702 35.43 22.02 -5.47
CA MET A 702 36.23 23.22 -5.67
C MET A 702 36.88 23.25 -7.04
N ASP A 703 37.10 24.43 -7.62
CA ASP A 703 37.69 24.59 -8.97
C ASP A 703 39.11 24.02 -9.07
N ASN A 704 39.85 24.03 -7.98
CA ASN A 704 41.22 23.51 -7.91
C ASN A 704 41.35 22.01 -7.67
N TRP A 705 40.19 21.29 -7.49
CA TRP A 705 40.23 19.84 -7.39
C TRP A 705 40.47 19.18 -8.76
N GLN A 706 41.18 18.07 -8.76
CA GLN A 706 41.37 17.31 -9.97
C GLN A 706 40.05 16.82 -10.55
N ARG A 707 39.99 16.83 -11.90
CA ARG A 707 38.82 16.37 -12.65
C ARG A 707 39.20 15.05 -13.37
N VAL A 708 38.58 13.94 -12.93
CA VAL A 708 38.90 12.58 -13.41
C VAL A 708 37.72 11.98 -14.20
N THR A 709 37.96 11.04 -15.09
CA THR A 709 36.91 10.18 -15.64
C THR A 709 36.62 9.01 -14.70
N GLN A 710 35.67 8.16 -15.05
CA GLN A 710 35.34 7.00 -14.20
C GLN A 710 36.48 5.96 -14.19
N GLU A 711 37.28 5.92 -15.24
CA GLU A 711 38.36 4.94 -15.47
C GLU A 711 39.69 5.44 -14.91
N ASP A 712 39.83 6.74 -14.69
CA ASP A 712 41.09 7.34 -14.22
C ASP A 712 41.30 7.09 -12.71
N ALA A 713 42.51 6.69 -12.34
CA ALA A 713 42.97 6.72 -10.97
C ALA A 713 43.42 8.18 -10.62
N PRO A 714 42.76 8.80 -9.59
CA PRO A 714 43.15 10.14 -9.16
C PRO A 714 44.56 10.14 -8.55
N GLU A 715 45.29 11.27 -8.73
CA GLU A 715 46.55 11.48 -8.02
C GLU A 715 46.30 11.57 -6.51
N LEU A 716 47.19 10.96 -5.75
CA LEU A 716 47.20 11.04 -4.29
C LEU A 716 47.81 12.38 -3.85
N LEU A 717 46.99 13.42 -3.72
CA LEU A 717 47.41 14.75 -3.22
C LEU A 717 47.18 14.82 -1.73
N PRO A 718 48.26 14.72 -0.87
CA PRO A 718 48.11 14.64 0.55
C PRO A 718 47.48 15.91 1.15
N LEU A 719 46.64 15.74 2.16
CA LEU A 719 46.06 16.82 2.96
C LEU A 719 46.65 16.84 4.40
N PRO A 720 46.70 17.99 5.05
CA PRO A 720 47.02 18.02 6.47
C PRO A 720 45.87 17.35 7.26
N LYS A 721 46.23 16.63 8.33
CA LYS A 721 45.26 16.12 9.29
C LYS A 721 44.60 17.27 10.04
N VAL A 722 43.31 17.31 10.09
CA VAL A 722 42.49 18.31 10.78
C VAL A 722 41.88 17.69 12.02
N GLU A 723 42.07 18.34 13.17
CA GLU A 723 41.33 17.97 14.38
C GLU A 723 39.86 18.36 14.22
N ILE A 724 38.95 17.43 14.52
CA ILE A 724 37.52 17.63 14.50
C ILE A 724 37.02 17.41 15.93
N SER A 725 36.24 18.34 16.43
CA SER A 725 35.74 18.34 17.80
C SER A 725 34.33 18.86 17.89
N GLU A 726 33.75 18.74 19.08
CA GLU A 726 32.37 19.20 19.40
C GLU A 726 31.33 18.77 18.40
N ILE A 727 31.39 17.50 17.95
CA ILE A 727 30.40 16.94 17.02
C ILE A 727 29.05 16.77 17.74
N THR A 728 28.04 17.44 17.24
CA THR A 728 26.66 17.33 17.73
C THR A 728 25.71 17.06 16.56
N ALA A 729 25.00 15.96 16.60
CA ALA A 729 24.07 15.55 15.56
C ALA A 729 22.65 15.39 16.12
N GLY A 730 21.65 15.75 15.33
CA GLY A 730 20.24 15.50 15.62
C GLY A 730 19.54 14.93 14.40
N THR A 731 18.23 14.91 14.43
CA THR A 731 17.43 14.31 13.35
C THR A 731 17.71 14.94 11.99
N ASP A 732 17.80 16.28 11.91
CA ASP A 732 17.93 17.02 10.66
C ASP A 732 19.03 18.09 10.69
N TYR A 733 19.99 17.99 11.61
CA TYR A 733 21.14 18.88 11.72
C TYR A 733 22.42 18.15 12.15
N LEU A 734 23.57 18.75 11.81
CA LEU A 734 24.90 18.38 12.28
C LEU A 734 25.72 19.64 12.51
N HIS A 735 26.39 19.73 13.65
CA HIS A 735 27.33 20.78 13.98
C HIS A 735 28.66 20.15 14.42
N PHE A 736 29.78 20.76 14.01
CA PHE A 736 31.13 20.38 14.45
C PHE A 736 32.13 21.54 14.33
N LYS A 737 33.24 21.44 15.02
CA LYS A 737 34.35 22.36 14.90
C LYS A 737 35.56 21.73 14.24
N VAL A 738 36.30 22.53 13.48
CA VAL A 738 37.54 22.15 12.82
C VAL A 738 38.70 22.97 13.30
N GLY A 739 39.84 22.32 13.53
CA GLY A 739 41.09 23.02 13.95
C GLY A 739 41.74 23.77 12.79
N GLN A 740 41.36 23.54 11.55
CA GLN A 740 41.93 24.21 10.36
C GLN A 740 40.88 24.36 9.28
N ILE A 741 40.72 25.60 8.79
CA ILE A 741 39.82 25.91 7.64
C ILE A 741 40.50 25.60 6.30
N GLY A 742 39.71 25.49 5.24
CA GLY A 742 40.17 25.27 3.86
C GLY A 742 40.57 23.82 3.51
N VAL A 743 40.53 22.91 4.48
CA VAL A 743 40.81 21.48 4.26
C VAL A 743 39.47 20.73 4.18
N PRO A 744 39.21 19.91 3.11
CA PRO A 744 37.98 19.15 2.97
C PRO A 744 37.84 18.08 4.04
N VAL A 745 36.61 17.93 4.56
CA VAL A 745 36.24 16.92 5.55
C VAL A 745 35.07 16.10 5.03
N LEU A 746 35.09 14.80 5.36
CA LEU A 746 34.01 13.85 5.01
C LEU A 746 32.98 13.82 6.12
N VAL A 747 31.73 14.02 5.75
CA VAL A 747 30.57 13.87 6.62
C VAL A 747 29.87 12.55 6.25
N LYS A 748 29.89 11.58 7.15
CA LYS A 748 29.37 10.22 6.94
C LYS A 748 27.85 10.14 7.15
N ILE A 749 27.14 11.11 6.54
CA ILE A 749 25.69 11.16 6.43
C ILE A 749 25.34 11.06 4.94
N SER A 750 24.30 10.33 4.61
CA SER A 750 23.84 10.16 3.23
C SER A 750 23.53 11.51 2.57
N TYR A 751 24.02 11.70 1.35
CA TYR A 751 23.75 12.91 0.60
C TYR A 751 22.30 12.96 0.09
N PHE A 752 21.69 14.13 0.27
CA PHE A 752 20.43 14.52 -0.40
C PHE A 752 20.46 16.04 -0.66
N PRO A 753 19.88 16.54 -1.77
CA PRO A 753 20.04 17.95 -2.18
C PRO A 753 19.38 18.97 -1.25
N ASN A 754 18.63 18.53 -0.26
CA ASN A 754 18.02 19.38 0.76
C ASN A 754 18.98 19.78 1.89
N TRP A 755 20.14 19.13 2.00
CA TRP A 755 21.17 19.52 2.96
C TRP A 755 21.80 20.85 2.55
N GLN A 756 21.89 21.77 3.49
CA GLN A 756 22.53 23.09 3.36
C GLN A 756 23.61 23.20 4.39
N VAL A 757 24.71 23.85 4.03
CA VAL A 757 25.86 24.07 4.94
C VAL A 757 26.05 25.56 5.20
N LYS A 758 26.44 25.92 6.43
CA LYS A 758 26.90 27.21 6.87
C LYS A 758 28.31 27.06 7.46
N GLY A 759 29.17 28.02 7.23
CA GLY A 759 30.57 27.96 7.64
C GLY A 759 31.46 27.06 6.76
N ALA A 760 30.97 26.61 5.62
CA ALA A 760 31.72 25.79 4.66
C ALA A 760 31.20 25.93 3.23
N TYR A 761 32.02 25.57 2.22
CA TYR A 761 31.55 25.27 0.86
C TYR A 761 31.00 23.85 0.77
N GLY A 762 30.02 23.63 -0.16
CA GLY A 762 29.36 22.35 -0.35
C GLY A 762 27.90 22.36 0.16
N PRO A 763 27.31 21.27 0.71
CA PRO A 763 27.90 19.92 0.68
C PRO A 763 27.85 19.31 -0.73
N TRP A 764 28.91 18.62 -1.12
CA TRP A 764 28.95 17.88 -2.38
C TRP A 764 28.77 16.40 -2.14
N ARG A 765 28.03 15.75 -3.06
CA ARG A 765 27.84 14.29 -3.04
C ARG A 765 29.15 13.57 -3.29
N ALA A 766 29.51 12.69 -2.39
CA ALA A 766 30.76 11.96 -2.35
C ALA A 766 30.53 10.44 -2.32
N THR A 767 31.48 9.67 -2.81
CA THR A 767 31.42 8.19 -2.75
C THR A 767 31.46 7.69 -1.30
N PRO A 768 30.69 6.63 -0.96
CA PRO A 768 29.68 5.96 -1.80
C PRO A 768 28.38 6.73 -2.00
N ASN A 769 27.84 7.41 -1.02
CA ASN A 769 26.70 8.35 -1.05
C ASN A 769 26.73 9.28 0.18
N LEU A 770 27.90 9.80 0.49
CA LEU A 770 28.15 10.66 1.65
C LEU A 770 28.29 12.13 1.21
N MET A 771 28.74 13.01 2.12
CA MET A 771 28.93 14.43 1.85
C MET A 771 30.39 14.86 2.11
N VAL A 772 30.92 15.75 1.27
CA VAL A 772 32.16 16.46 1.54
C VAL A 772 31.86 17.94 1.64
N VAL A 773 32.47 18.60 2.65
CA VAL A 773 32.41 20.04 2.82
C VAL A 773 33.84 20.59 2.97
N VAL A 774 34.05 21.87 2.61
CA VAL A 774 35.34 22.58 2.84
C VAL A 774 35.06 23.74 3.80
N PRO A 775 35.48 23.64 5.07
CA PRO A 775 35.25 24.66 6.07
C PRO A 775 35.84 26.01 5.67
N THR A 776 35.09 27.09 5.81
CA THR A 776 35.50 28.49 5.66
C THR A 776 35.56 29.20 7.00
N GLU A 777 34.96 28.62 8.03
CA GLU A 777 34.93 29.04 9.41
C GLU A 777 35.29 27.87 10.33
N GLU A 778 35.67 28.10 11.57
CA GLU A 778 35.98 27.03 12.52
C GLU A 778 34.74 26.21 12.89
N GLU A 779 33.58 26.85 12.91
CA GLU A 779 32.29 26.21 13.17
C GLU A 779 31.55 25.91 11.87
N VAL A 780 31.16 24.64 11.68
CA VAL A 780 30.41 24.16 10.52
C VAL A 780 29.10 23.63 10.96
N GLU A 781 28.03 24.08 10.30
CA GLU A 781 26.65 23.71 10.59
C GLU A 781 25.97 23.21 9.32
N LEU A 782 25.44 21.97 9.33
CA LEU A 782 24.62 21.41 8.27
C LEU A 782 23.18 21.27 8.75
N ASN A 783 22.23 21.72 7.93
CA ASN A 783 20.81 21.63 8.22
C ASN A 783 20.05 21.08 7.03
N TYR A 784 19.10 20.17 7.28
CA TYR A 784 18.19 19.66 6.25
C TYR A 784 16.97 20.59 6.10
N ALA A 785 16.91 21.31 5.00
CA ALA A 785 15.90 22.33 4.74
C ALA A 785 14.87 21.90 3.69
N ARG A 786 13.72 22.58 3.67
CA ARG A 786 12.75 22.44 2.57
C ARG A 786 13.34 23.00 1.27
N ALA A 787 13.26 22.22 0.19
CA ALA A 787 13.63 22.71 -1.12
C ALA A 787 12.62 23.74 -1.64
N LYS A 788 13.01 24.59 -2.59
CA LYS A 788 12.09 25.56 -3.23
C LYS A 788 10.89 24.87 -3.88
N ILE A 789 11.08 23.66 -4.42
CA ILE A 789 10.02 22.87 -5.04
C ILE A 789 8.96 22.46 -4.01
N ASP A 790 9.32 22.20 -2.77
CA ASP A 790 8.37 21.84 -1.70
C ASP A 790 7.41 23.01 -1.42
N ILE A 791 7.93 24.24 -1.39
CA ILE A 791 7.14 25.45 -1.15
C ILE A 791 6.17 25.70 -2.34
N VAL A 792 6.67 25.56 -3.57
CA VAL A 792 5.84 25.68 -4.77
C VAL A 792 4.74 24.64 -4.79
N ALA A 793 5.07 23.40 -4.47
CA ALA A 793 4.14 22.28 -4.43
C ALA A 793 3.03 22.49 -3.39
N MET A 794 3.36 22.98 -2.18
CA MET A 794 2.37 23.34 -1.17
C MET A 794 1.44 24.46 -1.64
N GLY A 795 1.99 25.48 -2.31
CA GLY A 795 1.19 26.57 -2.92
C GLY A 795 0.20 26.04 -3.96
N ILE A 796 0.63 25.14 -4.84
CA ILE A 796 -0.24 24.50 -5.84
C ILE A 796 -1.32 23.66 -5.15
N THR A 797 -0.96 22.90 -4.10
CA THR A 797 -1.95 22.12 -3.34
C THR A 797 -3.00 23.02 -2.70
N PHE A 798 -2.61 24.12 -2.10
CA PHE A 798 -3.54 25.09 -1.52
C PHE A 798 -4.51 25.68 -2.57
N ILE A 799 -4.01 26.07 -3.74
CA ILE A 799 -4.83 26.52 -4.88
C ILE A 799 -5.75 25.39 -5.36
N GLY A 800 -5.25 24.16 -5.41
CA GLY A 800 -6.03 22.96 -5.77
C GLY A 800 -7.21 22.72 -4.82
N LEU A 801 -7.02 22.87 -3.52
CA LEU A 801 -8.08 22.73 -2.52
C LEU A 801 -9.15 23.83 -2.65
N ILE A 802 -8.75 25.08 -2.87
CA ILE A 802 -9.70 26.16 -3.16
C ILE A 802 -10.49 25.86 -4.44
N SER A 803 -9.79 25.47 -5.52
CA SER A 803 -10.40 25.15 -6.81
C SER A 803 -11.37 23.98 -6.71
N LEU A 804 -11.05 22.97 -5.88
CA LEU A 804 -11.94 21.85 -5.57
C LEU A 804 -13.27 22.34 -4.97
N GLY A 805 -13.21 23.25 -3.99
CA GLY A 805 -14.38 23.84 -3.37
C GLY A 805 -15.25 24.63 -4.37
N LEU A 806 -14.63 25.34 -5.29
CA LEU A 806 -15.32 26.08 -6.36
C LEU A 806 -15.99 25.13 -7.36
N VAL A 807 -15.28 24.08 -7.80
CA VAL A 807 -15.80 23.08 -8.73
C VAL A 807 -16.94 22.26 -8.09
N ALA A 808 -16.87 21.97 -6.80
CA ALA A 808 -17.93 21.27 -6.08
C ALA A 808 -19.27 22.04 -6.07
N ARG A 809 -19.23 23.37 -6.10
CA ARG A 809 -20.42 24.26 -6.14
C ARG A 809 -20.95 24.52 -7.55
N ARG A 810 -20.10 24.34 -8.57
CA ARG A 810 -20.44 24.68 -9.96
C ARG A 810 -21.25 23.56 -10.60
N LYS A 811 -22.45 23.93 -11.14
CA LYS A 811 -23.21 23.02 -12.00
C LYS A 811 -22.49 22.82 -13.33
N ASN A 812 -22.57 21.62 -13.88
CA ASN A 812 -22.04 21.33 -15.20
C ASN A 812 -22.92 21.98 -16.28
N SER A 813 -22.30 22.68 -17.22
CA SER A 813 -22.97 23.32 -18.38
C SER A 813 -22.60 22.64 -19.70
N ASP A 814 -21.75 21.62 -19.69
CA ASP A 814 -21.32 20.95 -20.91
C ASP A 814 -22.43 20.01 -21.43
N ASP A 815 -22.55 19.90 -22.75
CA ASP A 815 -23.45 18.92 -23.38
C ASP A 815 -22.80 17.56 -23.50
N PHE A 816 -23.36 16.58 -22.81
CA PHE A 816 -22.95 15.17 -22.82
C PHE A 816 -23.85 14.30 -23.72
N SER A 817 -24.82 14.89 -24.43
CA SER A 817 -25.72 14.14 -25.30
C SER A 817 -25.02 13.63 -26.56
N THR A 818 -24.00 14.36 -27.04
CA THR A 818 -23.27 14.05 -28.25
C THR A 818 -21.90 13.44 -27.97
N ALA A 819 -21.61 12.31 -28.60
CA ALA A 819 -20.29 11.67 -28.58
C ALA A 819 -19.86 11.37 -30.02
N TRP A 820 -18.55 11.46 -30.31
CA TRP A 820 -18.02 11.10 -31.64
C TRP A 820 -18.15 9.61 -31.90
N PHE A 821 -18.09 8.84 -30.84
CA PHE A 821 -18.22 7.39 -30.83
C PHE A 821 -18.81 6.96 -29.48
N ASP A 822 -19.66 5.93 -29.47
CA ASP A 822 -20.16 5.33 -28.23
C ASP A 822 -20.33 3.83 -28.42
N THR A 823 -19.59 3.05 -27.60
CA THR A 823 -19.66 1.58 -27.61
C THR A 823 -21.07 1.07 -27.36
N ASN A 824 -21.89 1.79 -26.62
CA ASN A 824 -23.29 1.42 -26.38
C ASN A 824 -24.17 1.61 -27.61
N LEU A 825 -23.89 2.56 -28.50
CA LEU A 825 -24.60 2.75 -29.77
C LEU A 825 -24.27 1.67 -30.80
N ILE A 826 -23.02 1.19 -30.83
CA ILE A 826 -22.62 0.05 -31.69
C ILE A 826 -23.39 -1.20 -31.32
N SER A 827 -23.52 -1.47 -30.02
CA SER A 827 -24.32 -2.59 -29.51
C SER A 827 -25.78 -2.52 -29.96
N GLN A 828 -26.36 -1.30 -29.99
CA GLN A 828 -27.73 -1.08 -30.48
C GLN A 828 -27.86 -1.40 -31.96
N LYS A 829 -26.96 -0.87 -32.80
CA LYS A 829 -26.97 -1.11 -34.26
C LYS A 829 -26.78 -2.57 -34.59
N LEU A 830 -25.86 -3.26 -33.92
CA LEU A 830 -25.67 -4.72 -34.09
C LEU A 830 -26.95 -5.49 -33.77
N LYS A 831 -27.62 -5.15 -32.68
CA LYS A 831 -28.87 -5.81 -32.28
C LYS A 831 -30.01 -5.55 -33.28
N GLU A 832 -30.16 -4.35 -33.79
CA GLU A 832 -31.12 -3.97 -34.83
C GLU A 832 -30.83 -4.68 -36.14
N THR A 833 -29.54 -4.82 -36.48
CA THR A 833 -29.12 -5.55 -37.70
C THR A 833 -29.43 -7.06 -37.62
N LEU A 834 -29.18 -7.69 -36.46
CA LEU A 834 -29.46 -9.09 -36.22
C LEU A 834 -30.96 -9.36 -36.23
N ILE A 835 -31.78 -8.52 -35.61
CA ILE A 835 -33.23 -8.66 -35.59
C ILE A 835 -33.82 -8.44 -37.02
N SER A 836 -33.28 -7.50 -37.78
CA SER A 836 -33.73 -7.26 -39.17
C SER A 836 -33.32 -8.39 -40.13
N SER A 837 -32.20 -9.08 -39.84
CA SER A 837 -31.79 -10.26 -40.63
C SER A 837 -32.69 -11.50 -40.36
N GLU A 838 -33.12 -11.68 -39.09
CA GLU A 838 -34.06 -12.74 -38.73
C GLU A 838 -35.46 -12.53 -39.35
N SER A 839 -35.93 -11.27 -39.42
CA SER A 839 -37.22 -10.97 -40.07
C SER A 839 -37.19 -11.16 -41.58
N LYS A 840 -36.05 -11.01 -42.23
CA LYS A 840 -35.87 -11.31 -43.67
C LYS A 840 -35.78 -12.81 -43.96
N ASN A 841 -35.17 -13.59 -43.09
CA ASN A 841 -35.10 -15.05 -43.24
C ASN A 841 -36.40 -15.77 -42.85
N SER A 842 -37.30 -15.15 -42.12
CA SER A 842 -38.62 -15.70 -41.82
C SER A 842 -39.68 -15.40 -42.90
N GLN A 843 -39.36 -14.57 -43.93
CA GLN A 843 -40.21 -14.25 -45.06
C GLN A 843 -39.76 -14.93 -46.36
N SER A 844 -38.66 -15.64 -46.37
CA SER A 844 -38.21 -16.51 -47.46
C SER A 844 -38.47 -17.97 -47.08
#